data_414df84a5d5de4156b80ea9ab41cfc51
#
_entry.id   414df84a5d5de4156b80ea9ab41cfc51
#
_cell.length_a   1.000
_cell.length_b   1.000
_cell.length_c   1.000
_cell.angle_alpha   90.00
_cell.angle_beta   90.00
_cell.angle_gamma   90.00
#
_symmetry.space_group_name_H-M   'P 1'
#
loop_
_entity.id
_entity.type
_entity.pdbx_description
1 polymer ?
#
loop_
_entity_poly.entity_id
_entity_poly.type
_entity_poly.pdbx_seq_one_letter_code
_entity_poly.pdbx_strand_id
1 'polypeptide(L)'
;MAEDTQGTDTPSTAPINVPDKPALEGLEAALTRRWLAEGTYKFNPDTTREQVYSIDTPPPTASGSLHVGHMFSFTQTDVLARYQRMIGKNVFYPMGWDDNGLPTERRVQNYYGVRCDPATPYDAGYRAPAEPAKNQRDFDVVSRRNFIELCEELAVEDEKVFESLFQQLGLSVDWQLTYRTIDDASREVSQRAFLANLAAGDAYMAEAPTLWDITFRTAVAQAELEDREVAGAYYRYPFFTEDGEKIYVETTRPELLAACAALVANPDDERYQPLFGKKVTSPVFGVEVEVRAHALAKADKGSGIAMVCTFGDLTDVTWWRELQLPTRAIVGRDGRIIGETPDWITTDAGRTAYEAIAGKTVFSAKEAVVELLAAEDLIDGEPKKIMHPVNFYEKGDKPLEVVTSRQWYYRNGGRDEERRARLIARGHEIDFHPAFMRSRFENWISGLNGDWLVSRQRFFGVPIPVWYPLDADGNPQYGAPIVPLDEQLPVDPAADAAPGYDEAQRGVPGGFAGDADILDTWATSSLTPQIVGGWSRDEDLFAKVFPFDLRPQGHDIIRTWLFSSVVQADALQHAAPWKHAAISGWILDPDRKKMSKSKGNVVVPTDVLDEFGSDAVRYWATSAKLGADTAYEIAQMKIGRRLAIKLLNASKFVLNLGATENSVVSTDLSVLTNPLDRAVLAQLAEVVRQSTKAFENYDYARALQITESFFWQFTDDYVELIKDRAYGAAGDAEQASVLAALATSLDTLLRLFAPFLPFATEEVWGWWRNGSVHVAQWPLAVDVDGDTTLLATVGTALSGVRKAKSEAKVKQRTEVLSATITASESLTTQLKAGLGDLKAASNARELTLVAGEGELTVSDVVLAAPAEQPKA
;
A
#
# COMPACT_ATOMS: atom_id res chain seq x y z
N MET A 1 45.22 -11.29 8.64
CA MET A 1 45.21 -12.41 7.70
C MET A 1 43.91 -13.16 7.96
N ALA A 2 42.89 -12.79 7.26
CA ALA A 2 41.60 -13.49 7.24
C ALA A 2 41.64 -14.39 6.02
N GLU A 3 41.53 -15.70 6.24
CA GLU A 3 41.44 -16.69 5.18
C GLU A 3 40.12 -16.55 4.45
N ASP A 4 40.22 -16.25 3.16
CA ASP A 4 39.16 -16.23 2.17
C ASP A 4 38.63 -17.65 1.97
N THR A 5 37.57 -18.03 2.66
CA THR A 5 36.77 -19.20 2.30
C THR A 5 35.70 -18.81 1.29
N GLN A 6 36.12 -18.53 0.04
CA GLN A 6 35.20 -18.54 -1.10
C GLN A 6 34.85 -20.01 -1.39
N GLY A 7 33.82 -20.51 -0.74
CA GLY A 7 33.14 -21.72 -1.16
C GLY A 7 32.41 -21.45 -2.49
N THR A 8 32.90 -21.96 -3.57
CA THR A 8 32.20 -22.04 -4.87
C THR A 8 31.08 -23.08 -4.71
N ASP A 9 29.93 -22.64 -4.15
CA ASP A 9 28.70 -23.44 -4.16
C ASP A 9 28.13 -23.43 -5.59
N THR A 10 28.71 -24.21 -6.48
CA THR A 10 28.05 -24.57 -7.74
C THR A 10 26.87 -25.45 -7.36
N PRO A 11 25.60 -25.07 -7.71
CA PRO A 11 24.44 -25.89 -7.38
C PRO A 11 24.62 -27.32 -7.83
N SER A 12 24.42 -28.29 -6.92
CA SER A 12 24.62 -29.68 -7.27
C SER A 12 23.63 -30.07 -8.35
N THR A 13 24.18 -30.67 -9.45
CA THR A 13 23.37 -31.12 -10.57
C THR A 13 22.58 -32.36 -10.21
N ALA A 14 21.31 -32.41 -10.61
CA ALA A 14 20.46 -33.58 -10.53
C ALA A 14 20.39 -34.27 -11.88
N PRO A 15 20.06 -35.57 -11.94
CA PRO A 15 19.72 -36.23 -13.21
C PRO A 15 18.55 -35.47 -13.88
N ILE A 16 18.67 -35.29 -15.22
CA ILE A 16 17.66 -34.57 -15.99
C ILE A 16 16.34 -35.35 -15.96
N ASN A 17 15.26 -34.68 -15.47
CA ASN A 17 13.92 -35.25 -15.43
C ASN A 17 12.91 -34.27 -16.01
N VAL A 18 12.88 -34.12 -17.32
CA VAL A 18 11.99 -33.21 -18.04
C VAL A 18 10.64 -33.88 -18.31
N PRO A 19 9.51 -33.30 -17.89
CA PRO A 19 8.19 -33.88 -18.15
C PRO A 19 7.85 -33.84 -19.66
N ASP A 20 7.11 -34.86 -20.11
CA ASP A 20 6.69 -34.95 -21.53
C ASP A 20 5.84 -33.76 -21.96
N LYS A 21 4.97 -33.26 -21.06
CA LYS A 21 4.11 -32.12 -21.30
C LYS A 21 4.20 -31.14 -20.13
N PRO A 22 5.17 -30.20 -20.14
CA PRO A 22 5.22 -29.17 -19.14
C PRO A 22 3.95 -28.32 -19.16
N ALA A 23 3.39 -28.04 -17.99
CA ALA A 23 2.20 -27.25 -17.82
C ALA A 23 2.36 -26.28 -16.64
N LEU A 24 1.68 -25.15 -16.67
CA LEU A 24 1.63 -24.21 -15.56
C LEU A 24 0.54 -24.60 -14.55
N GLU A 25 -0.48 -25.29 -15.02
CA GLU A 25 -1.67 -25.63 -14.22
C GLU A 25 -1.31 -26.53 -13.04
N GLY A 26 -1.68 -26.07 -11.83
CA GLY A 26 -1.45 -26.80 -10.57
C GLY A 26 -0.08 -26.59 -9.93
N LEU A 27 0.83 -25.85 -10.57
CA LEU A 27 2.15 -25.55 -10.00
C LEU A 27 2.04 -24.76 -8.70
N GLU A 28 1.15 -23.76 -8.64
CA GLU A 28 0.99 -22.89 -7.48
C GLU A 28 0.75 -23.70 -6.20
N ALA A 29 -0.23 -24.58 -6.22
CA ALA A 29 -0.57 -25.37 -5.05
C ALA A 29 0.52 -26.41 -4.67
N ALA A 30 1.20 -26.99 -5.66
CA ALA A 30 2.24 -27.99 -5.44
C ALA A 30 3.51 -27.37 -4.87
N LEU A 31 3.98 -26.28 -5.47
CA LEU A 31 5.21 -25.61 -5.09
C LEU A 31 5.06 -24.84 -3.78
N THR A 32 3.92 -24.19 -3.54
CA THR A 32 3.65 -23.55 -2.26
C THR A 32 3.72 -24.53 -1.09
N ARG A 33 3.08 -25.71 -1.21
CA ARG A 33 3.18 -26.75 -0.18
C ARG A 33 4.62 -27.22 0.04
N ARG A 34 5.42 -27.36 -1.04
CA ARG A 34 6.82 -27.73 -0.95
C ARG A 34 7.63 -26.68 -0.23
N TRP A 35 7.53 -25.40 -0.62
CA TRP A 35 8.27 -24.30 0.00
C TRP A 35 7.96 -24.16 1.50
N LEU A 36 6.67 -24.33 1.89
CA LEU A 36 6.27 -24.33 3.30
C LEU A 36 6.87 -25.51 4.06
N ALA A 37 6.84 -26.72 3.49
CA ALA A 37 7.35 -27.93 4.13
C ALA A 37 8.88 -27.91 4.29
N GLU A 38 9.60 -27.36 3.29
CA GLU A 38 11.05 -27.23 3.28
C GLU A 38 11.54 -25.99 4.08
N GLY A 39 10.66 -25.05 4.43
CA GLY A 39 11.03 -23.80 5.08
C GLY A 39 11.89 -22.90 4.18
N THR A 40 11.64 -22.89 2.86
CA THR A 40 12.46 -22.20 1.84
C THR A 40 12.63 -20.70 2.15
N TYR A 41 11.65 -20.08 2.80
CA TYR A 41 11.64 -18.65 3.09
C TYR A 41 11.79 -18.32 4.57
N LYS A 42 12.12 -19.32 5.39
CA LYS A 42 12.23 -19.17 6.83
C LYS A 42 13.42 -18.28 7.19
N PHE A 43 13.17 -17.30 8.07
CA PHE A 43 14.19 -16.48 8.66
C PHE A 43 15.04 -17.28 9.65
N ASN A 44 16.35 -17.14 9.57
CA ASN A 44 17.28 -17.74 10.53
C ASN A 44 17.63 -16.70 11.62
N PRO A 45 17.23 -16.89 12.89
CA PRO A 45 17.57 -15.96 13.96
C PRO A 45 19.07 -15.97 14.32
N ASP A 46 19.82 -17.06 13.99
CA ASP A 46 21.24 -17.19 14.23
C ASP A 46 22.06 -16.48 13.13
N THR A 47 21.96 -15.15 13.13
CA THR A 47 22.53 -14.28 12.07
C THR A 47 23.00 -12.97 12.65
N THR A 48 23.78 -12.19 11.90
CA THR A 48 24.17 -10.82 12.28
C THR A 48 23.34 -9.78 11.56
N ARG A 49 23.31 -8.53 12.06
CA ARG A 49 22.56 -7.42 11.43
C ARG A 49 22.99 -7.18 9.97
N GLU A 50 24.25 -7.34 9.65
CA GLU A 50 24.79 -7.12 8.30
C GLU A 50 24.28 -8.15 7.29
N GLN A 51 23.95 -9.35 7.75
CA GLN A 51 23.40 -10.42 6.94
C GLN A 51 21.89 -10.30 6.76
N VAL A 52 21.19 -9.58 7.64
CA VAL A 52 19.73 -9.41 7.59
C VAL A 52 19.35 -8.40 6.53
N TYR A 53 18.24 -8.66 5.87
CA TYR A 53 17.43 -7.68 5.13
C TYR A 53 16.01 -7.72 5.66
N SER A 54 15.60 -6.69 6.39
CA SER A 54 14.31 -6.65 7.09
C SER A 54 13.29 -5.80 6.33
N ILE A 55 12.06 -6.34 6.20
CA ILE A 55 10.97 -5.72 5.46
C ILE A 55 9.81 -5.47 6.42
N ASP A 56 9.39 -4.22 6.56
CA ASP A 56 8.20 -3.82 7.31
C ASP A 56 7.02 -3.61 6.36
N THR A 57 6.23 -4.65 6.17
CA THR A 57 5.13 -4.69 5.22
C THR A 57 3.84 -4.12 5.85
N PRO A 58 3.05 -3.29 5.11
CA PRO A 58 1.77 -2.82 5.64
C PRO A 58 0.82 -4.00 5.90
N PRO A 59 0.34 -4.16 7.14
CA PRO A 59 -0.65 -5.20 7.41
C PRO A 59 -1.96 -4.85 6.68
N PRO A 60 -2.47 -5.70 5.76
CA PRO A 60 -3.75 -5.44 5.14
C PRO A 60 -4.88 -5.58 6.16
N THR A 61 -5.92 -4.75 6.02
CA THR A 61 -7.11 -4.84 6.86
C THR A 61 -7.92 -6.08 6.47
N ALA A 62 -7.96 -7.10 7.32
CA ALA A 62 -8.60 -8.38 7.06
C ALA A 62 -10.12 -8.32 6.99
N SER A 63 -10.76 -7.24 7.46
CA SER A 63 -12.23 -7.05 7.49
C SER A 63 -12.89 -6.79 6.13
N GLY A 64 -12.22 -7.10 5.05
CA GLY A 64 -12.75 -6.88 3.70
C GLY A 64 -12.30 -7.93 2.72
N SER A 65 -12.65 -7.82 1.44
CA SER A 65 -12.04 -8.61 0.39
C SER A 65 -10.75 -7.96 -0.10
N LEU A 66 -9.72 -8.75 -0.34
CA LEU A 66 -8.55 -8.32 -1.09
C LEU A 66 -9.00 -7.76 -2.45
N HIS A 67 -8.24 -6.83 -2.97
CA HIS A 67 -8.42 -6.31 -4.33
C HIS A 67 -7.09 -6.36 -5.09
N VAL A 68 -7.13 -6.21 -6.40
CA VAL A 68 -5.95 -6.30 -7.27
C VAL A 68 -4.81 -5.36 -6.88
N GLY A 69 -5.11 -4.25 -6.19
CA GLY A 69 -4.09 -3.34 -5.66
C GLY A 69 -3.18 -3.98 -4.60
N HIS A 70 -3.72 -4.89 -3.76
CA HIS A 70 -2.90 -5.66 -2.83
C HIS A 70 -1.98 -6.61 -3.59
N MET A 71 -2.50 -7.39 -4.55
CA MET A 71 -1.65 -8.26 -5.37
C MET A 71 -0.53 -7.48 -6.05
N PHE A 72 -0.84 -6.28 -6.55
CA PHE A 72 0.12 -5.42 -7.22
C PHE A 72 1.27 -4.99 -6.30
N SER A 73 0.97 -4.35 -5.17
CA SER A 73 1.99 -3.80 -4.28
C SER A 73 2.78 -4.89 -3.53
N PHE A 74 2.11 -5.98 -3.10
CA PHE A 74 2.80 -7.08 -2.42
C PHE A 74 3.69 -7.87 -3.38
N THR A 75 3.31 -8.03 -4.65
CA THR A 75 4.20 -8.63 -5.67
C THR A 75 5.45 -7.78 -5.89
N GLN A 76 5.32 -6.45 -5.97
CA GLN A 76 6.47 -5.54 -6.11
C GLN A 76 7.43 -5.65 -4.93
N THR A 77 6.91 -5.83 -3.73
CA THR A 77 7.70 -6.09 -2.51
C THR A 77 8.42 -7.43 -2.59
N ASP A 78 7.70 -8.49 -2.97
CA ASP A 78 8.21 -9.84 -3.01
C ASP A 78 9.35 -10.03 -4.03
N VAL A 79 9.29 -9.32 -5.14
CA VAL A 79 10.40 -9.33 -6.12
C VAL A 79 11.70 -8.80 -5.51
N LEU A 80 11.61 -7.75 -4.71
CA LEU A 80 12.77 -7.21 -3.98
C LEU A 80 13.26 -8.21 -2.91
N ALA A 81 12.34 -8.81 -2.16
CA ALA A 81 12.66 -9.83 -1.14
C ALA A 81 13.39 -11.03 -1.75
N ARG A 82 12.93 -11.54 -2.90
CA ARG A 82 13.56 -12.66 -3.62
C ARG A 82 14.97 -12.31 -4.10
N TYR A 83 15.13 -11.13 -4.70
CA TYR A 83 16.45 -10.64 -5.10
C TYR A 83 17.42 -10.58 -3.91
N GLN A 84 16.99 -9.98 -2.79
CA GLN A 84 17.82 -9.88 -1.58
C GLN A 84 18.23 -11.26 -1.05
N ARG A 85 17.31 -12.23 -1.05
CA ARG A 85 17.63 -13.61 -0.66
C ARG A 85 18.67 -14.25 -1.60
N MET A 86 18.52 -14.05 -2.90
CA MET A 86 19.43 -14.59 -3.90
C MET A 86 20.82 -13.95 -3.88
N ILE A 87 20.97 -12.71 -3.39
CA ILE A 87 22.30 -12.11 -3.13
C ILE A 87 22.89 -12.49 -1.76
N GLY A 88 22.27 -13.45 -1.06
CA GLY A 88 22.78 -14.04 0.18
C GLY A 88 22.31 -13.36 1.46
N LYS A 89 21.31 -12.47 1.41
CA LYS A 89 20.72 -11.90 2.62
C LYS A 89 19.74 -12.88 3.28
N ASN A 90 19.75 -12.91 4.59
CA ASN A 90 18.76 -13.56 5.41
C ASN A 90 17.56 -12.60 5.55
N VAL A 91 16.49 -12.89 4.81
CA VAL A 91 15.38 -11.94 4.66
C VAL A 91 14.37 -12.13 5.77
N PHE A 92 14.21 -11.11 6.64
CA PHE A 92 13.14 -11.02 7.62
C PHE A 92 11.91 -10.41 6.94
N TYR A 93 10.94 -11.26 6.59
CA TYR A 93 9.75 -10.87 5.84
C TYR A 93 8.49 -11.42 6.49
N PRO A 94 8.02 -10.77 7.58
CA PRO A 94 6.78 -11.14 8.26
C PRO A 94 5.54 -10.69 7.48
N MET A 95 4.38 -11.31 7.79
CA MET A 95 3.07 -10.84 7.38
C MET A 95 2.27 -10.40 8.62
N GLY A 96 1.63 -9.24 8.53
CA GLY A 96 0.72 -8.75 9.56
C GLY A 96 -0.71 -8.66 9.06
N TRP A 97 -1.67 -8.67 9.99
CA TRP A 97 -3.09 -8.42 9.76
C TRP A 97 -3.53 -7.21 10.59
N ASP A 98 -4.17 -6.24 9.96
CA ASP A 98 -4.76 -5.08 10.64
C ASP A 98 -6.24 -5.31 10.87
N ASP A 99 -6.55 -5.88 12.04
CA ASP A 99 -7.92 -6.25 12.43
C ASP A 99 -8.62 -5.17 13.26
N ASN A 100 -7.94 -4.08 13.50
CA ASN A 100 -8.35 -3.01 14.39
C ASN A 100 -9.53 -2.18 13.88
N GLY A 101 -10.36 -1.75 14.82
CA GLY A 101 -11.22 -0.58 14.69
C GLY A 101 -12.49 -0.76 13.86
N LEU A 102 -12.98 0.38 13.37
CA LEU A 102 -14.28 0.50 12.71
C LEU A 102 -14.51 -0.44 11.50
N PRO A 103 -13.52 -0.75 10.65
CA PRO A 103 -13.76 -1.66 9.53
C PRO A 103 -14.21 -3.05 9.98
N THR A 104 -13.54 -3.63 10.97
CA THR A 104 -13.85 -4.95 11.52
C THR A 104 -15.19 -4.93 12.28
N GLU A 105 -15.43 -3.91 13.10
CA GLU A 105 -16.73 -3.75 13.76
C GLU A 105 -17.89 -3.69 12.74
N ARG A 106 -17.74 -2.91 11.65
CA ARG A 106 -18.76 -2.85 10.58
C ARG A 106 -18.93 -4.18 9.87
N ARG A 107 -17.84 -4.90 9.63
CA ARG A 107 -17.86 -6.24 9.03
C ARG A 107 -18.68 -7.19 9.88
N VAL A 108 -18.44 -7.22 11.20
CA VAL A 108 -19.15 -8.05 12.19
C VAL A 108 -20.63 -7.64 12.31
N GLN A 109 -20.91 -6.34 12.46
CA GLN A 109 -22.27 -5.83 12.51
C GLN A 109 -23.09 -6.24 11.29
N ASN A 110 -22.51 -6.11 10.10
CA ASN A 110 -23.20 -6.42 8.85
C ASN A 110 -23.31 -7.94 8.61
N TYR A 111 -22.29 -8.72 9.03
CA TYR A 111 -22.26 -10.15 8.81
C TYR A 111 -23.21 -10.89 9.74
N TYR A 112 -23.13 -10.60 11.06
CA TYR A 112 -23.96 -11.26 12.06
C TYR A 112 -25.27 -10.56 12.38
N GLY A 113 -25.46 -9.30 11.97
CA GLY A 113 -26.65 -8.51 12.33
C GLY A 113 -26.66 -8.11 13.80
N VAL A 114 -25.54 -7.74 14.37
CA VAL A 114 -25.38 -7.41 15.80
C VAL A 114 -25.00 -5.95 16.01
N ARG A 115 -25.31 -5.41 17.20
CA ARG A 115 -24.83 -4.10 17.69
C ARG A 115 -24.29 -4.24 19.10
N CYS A 116 -23.16 -3.58 19.36
CA CYS A 116 -22.64 -3.46 20.71
C CYS A 116 -23.42 -2.41 21.52
N ASP A 117 -23.88 -2.78 22.70
CA ASP A 117 -24.29 -1.88 23.78
C ASP A 117 -23.53 -2.28 25.06
N PRO A 118 -22.61 -1.41 25.56
CA PRO A 118 -21.85 -1.67 26.76
C PRO A 118 -22.71 -1.85 28.02
N ALA A 119 -23.96 -1.35 28.02
CA ALA A 119 -24.90 -1.54 29.11
C ALA A 119 -25.51 -2.96 29.16
N THR A 120 -25.41 -3.72 28.07
CA THR A 120 -25.91 -5.09 28.01
C THR A 120 -24.99 -6.03 28.79
N PRO A 121 -25.52 -6.87 29.70
CA PRO A 121 -24.71 -7.85 30.42
C PRO A 121 -24.05 -8.89 29.48
N TYR A 122 -22.88 -9.36 29.85
CA TYR A 122 -22.20 -10.42 29.13
C TYR A 122 -22.99 -11.74 29.20
N ASP A 123 -23.17 -12.38 28.05
CA ASP A 123 -23.77 -13.70 27.94
C ASP A 123 -22.73 -14.72 27.41
N ALA A 124 -22.20 -15.55 28.29
CA ALA A 124 -21.26 -16.61 27.93
C ALA A 124 -21.89 -17.71 27.03
N GLY A 125 -23.21 -17.78 26.95
CA GLY A 125 -23.95 -18.70 26.10
C GLY A 125 -24.26 -18.14 24.70
N TYR A 126 -24.01 -16.85 24.46
CA TYR A 126 -24.30 -16.23 23.17
C TYR A 126 -23.55 -16.92 22.04
N ARG A 127 -24.23 -17.18 20.96
CA ARG A 127 -23.66 -17.71 19.73
C ARG A 127 -24.16 -16.86 18.57
N ALA A 128 -23.23 -16.47 17.71
CA ALA A 128 -23.57 -15.75 16.49
C ALA A 128 -24.47 -16.60 15.57
N PRO A 129 -25.34 -15.96 14.78
CA PRO A 129 -26.05 -16.65 13.73
C PRO A 129 -25.10 -17.39 12.77
N ALA A 130 -25.41 -18.65 12.45
CA ALA A 130 -24.56 -19.47 11.56
C ALA A 130 -24.53 -18.99 10.11
N GLU A 131 -25.48 -18.15 9.69
CA GLU A 131 -25.57 -17.57 8.36
C GLU A 131 -25.54 -16.04 8.44
N PRO A 132 -24.98 -15.37 7.39
CA PRO A 132 -25.00 -13.93 7.31
C PRO A 132 -26.42 -13.34 7.38
N ALA A 133 -26.57 -12.22 8.07
CA ALA A 133 -27.84 -11.53 8.23
C ALA A 133 -28.43 -11.11 6.87
N LYS A 134 -29.66 -11.53 6.57
CA LYS A 134 -30.37 -11.21 5.32
C LYS A 134 -30.94 -9.78 5.28
N ASN A 135 -31.16 -9.17 6.45
CA ASN A 135 -31.70 -7.82 6.61
C ASN A 135 -30.97 -7.06 7.71
N GLN A 136 -30.44 -5.89 7.38
CA GLN A 136 -29.70 -5.02 8.32
C GLN A 136 -30.61 -4.14 9.22
N ARG A 137 -31.91 -4.41 9.29
CA ARG A 137 -32.86 -3.56 10.05
C ARG A 137 -33.10 -4.01 11.48
N ASP A 138 -32.97 -5.30 11.73
CA ASP A 138 -33.13 -5.89 13.08
C ASP A 138 -31.78 -6.39 13.54
N PHE A 139 -31.13 -5.63 14.42
CA PHE A 139 -29.86 -6.00 15.02
C PHE A 139 -30.09 -6.61 16.41
N ASP A 140 -29.43 -7.72 16.68
CA ASP A 140 -29.31 -8.22 18.05
C ASP A 140 -28.38 -7.32 18.84
N VAL A 141 -28.82 -6.90 20.03
CA VAL A 141 -27.99 -6.10 20.93
C VAL A 141 -27.18 -7.03 21.82
N VAL A 142 -25.84 -6.89 21.73
CA VAL A 142 -24.91 -7.72 22.48
C VAL A 142 -24.02 -6.88 23.39
N SER A 143 -23.48 -7.51 24.46
CA SER A 143 -22.51 -6.86 25.35
C SER A 143 -21.21 -6.52 24.60
N ARG A 144 -20.41 -5.56 25.17
CA ARG A 144 -19.09 -5.24 24.63
C ARG A 144 -18.20 -6.47 24.49
N ARG A 145 -18.19 -7.36 25.49
CA ARG A 145 -17.37 -8.57 25.47
C ARG A 145 -17.82 -9.56 24.39
N ASN A 146 -19.12 -9.83 24.27
CA ASN A 146 -19.62 -10.68 23.19
C ASN A 146 -19.30 -10.11 21.81
N PHE A 147 -19.37 -8.77 21.65
CA PHE A 147 -19.05 -8.12 20.41
C PHE A 147 -17.57 -8.26 20.03
N ILE A 148 -16.66 -8.12 21.00
CA ILE A 148 -15.21 -8.33 20.82
C ILE A 148 -14.94 -9.79 20.42
N GLU A 149 -15.52 -10.76 21.12
CA GLU A 149 -15.40 -12.19 20.81
C GLU A 149 -15.82 -12.48 19.35
N LEU A 150 -16.91 -11.87 18.88
CA LEU A 150 -17.36 -12.00 17.49
C LEU A 150 -16.40 -11.33 16.47
N CYS A 151 -15.78 -10.21 16.85
CA CYS A 151 -14.79 -9.56 16.01
C CYS A 151 -13.54 -10.43 15.85
N GLU A 152 -13.05 -11.03 16.94
CA GLU A 152 -11.90 -11.93 16.94
C GLU A 152 -12.18 -13.19 16.10
N GLU A 153 -13.35 -13.80 16.25
CA GLU A 153 -13.74 -15.00 15.51
C GLU A 153 -13.79 -14.74 13.98
N LEU A 154 -14.47 -13.66 13.56
CA LEU A 154 -14.62 -13.37 12.15
C LEU A 154 -13.30 -12.89 11.50
N ALA A 155 -12.46 -12.16 12.23
CA ALA A 155 -11.15 -11.73 11.76
C ALA A 155 -10.27 -12.92 11.39
N VAL A 156 -10.20 -13.94 12.25
CA VAL A 156 -9.43 -15.18 12.00
C VAL A 156 -9.88 -15.91 10.72
N GLU A 157 -11.17 -15.90 10.41
CA GLU A 157 -11.66 -16.53 9.18
C GLU A 157 -11.32 -15.68 7.94
N ASP A 158 -11.42 -14.35 8.02
CA ASP A 158 -11.05 -13.45 6.93
C ASP A 158 -9.52 -13.49 6.67
N GLU A 159 -8.68 -13.59 7.71
CA GLU A 159 -7.22 -13.74 7.62
C GLU A 159 -6.82 -14.98 6.82
N LYS A 160 -7.44 -16.15 7.07
CA LYS A 160 -7.17 -17.41 6.35
C LYS A 160 -7.40 -17.26 4.84
N VAL A 161 -8.44 -16.53 4.46
CA VAL A 161 -8.74 -16.26 3.04
C VAL A 161 -7.63 -15.40 2.42
N PHE A 162 -7.16 -14.39 3.13
CA PHE A 162 -6.08 -13.50 2.67
C PHE A 162 -4.76 -14.25 2.56
N GLU A 163 -4.42 -15.05 3.57
CA GLU A 163 -3.23 -15.88 3.57
C GLU A 163 -3.21 -16.84 2.38
N SER A 164 -4.32 -17.55 2.14
CA SER A 164 -4.47 -18.46 1.01
C SER A 164 -4.23 -17.78 -0.34
N LEU A 165 -4.76 -16.56 -0.53
CA LEU A 165 -4.54 -15.77 -1.74
C LEU A 165 -3.09 -15.33 -1.92
N PHE A 166 -2.44 -14.89 -0.86
CA PHE A 166 -1.04 -14.48 -0.91
C PHE A 166 -0.10 -15.68 -1.11
N GLN A 167 -0.43 -16.84 -0.54
CA GLN A 167 0.28 -18.09 -0.80
C GLN A 167 0.10 -18.52 -2.26
N GLN A 168 -1.11 -18.43 -2.83
CA GLN A 168 -1.37 -18.72 -4.24
C GLN A 168 -0.60 -17.75 -5.15
N LEU A 169 -0.53 -16.46 -4.81
CA LEU A 169 0.28 -15.45 -5.51
C LEU A 169 1.79 -15.74 -5.44
N GLY A 170 2.20 -16.60 -4.51
CA GLY A 170 3.59 -17.03 -4.34
C GLY A 170 4.45 -15.99 -3.62
N LEU A 171 3.92 -15.32 -2.58
CA LEU A 171 4.73 -14.43 -1.75
C LEU A 171 5.75 -15.23 -0.93
N SER A 172 7.00 -14.77 -0.90
CA SER A 172 8.11 -15.40 -0.15
C SER A 172 8.20 -14.94 1.31
N VAL A 173 7.05 -14.82 1.93
CA VAL A 173 6.87 -14.45 3.35
C VAL A 173 7.25 -15.65 4.24
N ASP A 174 7.83 -15.37 5.39
CA ASP A 174 7.91 -16.35 6.48
C ASP A 174 6.59 -16.36 7.27
N TRP A 175 5.71 -17.29 6.93
CA TRP A 175 4.39 -17.41 7.54
C TRP A 175 4.42 -17.81 9.02
N GLN A 176 5.58 -18.18 9.58
CA GLN A 176 5.74 -18.41 11.01
C GLN A 176 5.89 -17.11 11.80
N LEU A 177 6.19 -15.99 11.10
CA LEU A 177 6.29 -14.66 11.67
C LEU A 177 5.00 -13.84 11.50
N THR A 178 3.86 -14.49 11.28
CA THR A 178 2.56 -13.83 11.17
C THR A 178 2.15 -13.23 12.51
N TYR A 179 1.65 -12.00 12.50
CA TYR A 179 1.15 -11.27 13.66
C TYR A 179 -0.16 -10.55 13.35
N ARG A 180 -0.89 -10.16 14.39
CA ARG A 180 -2.10 -9.34 14.29
C ARG A 180 -1.89 -8.05 15.08
N THR A 181 -2.39 -6.93 14.58
CA THR A 181 -2.26 -5.63 15.28
C THR A 181 -3.02 -5.60 16.62
N ILE A 182 -3.80 -6.63 16.91
CA ILE A 182 -4.65 -6.74 18.09
C ILE A 182 -4.38 -7.99 18.94
N ASP A 183 -3.36 -8.81 18.62
CA ASP A 183 -2.94 -9.89 19.50
C ASP A 183 -2.32 -9.34 20.81
N ASP A 184 -2.13 -10.19 21.80
CA ASP A 184 -1.65 -9.78 23.13
C ASP A 184 -0.29 -9.09 23.05
N ALA A 185 0.61 -9.58 22.18
CA ALA A 185 1.92 -9.00 21.97
C ALA A 185 1.84 -7.60 21.35
N SER A 186 0.96 -7.41 20.36
CA SER A 186 0.73 -6.11 19.73
C SER A 186 0.03 -5.12 20.65
N ARG A 187 -0.92 -5.59 21.46
CA ARG A 187 -1.57 -4.79 22.52
C ARG A 187 -0.55 -4.31 23.55
N GLU A 188 0.31 -5.23 24.04
CA GLU A 188 1.36 -4.90 25.00
C GLU A 188 2.30 -3.83 24.47
N VAL A 189 2.85 -4.02 23.26
CA VAL A 189 3.76 -3.05 22.61
C VAL A 189 3.08 -1.69 22.42
N SER A 190 1.83 -1.68 21.96
CA SER A 190 1.10 -0.45 21.72
C SER A 190 0.79 0.32 22.99
N GLN A 191 0.40 -0.39 24.06
CA GLN A 191 0.16 0.21 25.36
C GLN A 191 1.44 0.70 26.03
N ARG A 192 2.52 -0.06 25.93
CA ARG A 192 3.87 0.34 26.40
C ARG A 192 4.33 1.60 25.67
N ALA A 193 4.15 1.68 24.35
CA ALA A 193 4.46 2.87 23.56
C ALA A 193 3.63 4.09 23.99
N PHE A 194 2.32 3.89 24.24
CA PHE A 194 1.47 4.94 24.79
C PHE A 194 1.96 5.45 26.14
N LEU A 195 2.28 4.56 27.07
CA LEU A 195 2.77 4.92 28.40
C LEU A 195 4.13 5.62 28.36
N ALA A 196 5.03 5.19 27.47
CA ALA A 196 6.31 5.87 27.24
C ALA A 196 6.11 7.29 26.71
N ASN A 197 5.22 7.48 25.73
CA ASN A 197 4.85 8.80 25.23
C ASN A 197 4.16 9.66 26.32
N LEU A 198 3.34 9.06 27.17
CA LEU A 198 2.70 9.76 28.30
C LEU A 198 3.73 10.24 29.32
N ALA A 199 4.68 9.38 29.69
CA ALA A 199 5.76 9.71 30.63
C ALA A 199 6.69 10.82 30.08
N ALA A 200 6.94 10.83 28.76
CA ALA A 200 7.71 11.87 28.07
C ALA A 200 6.93 13.18 27.87
N GLY A 201 5.60 13.20 28.11
CA GLY A 201 4.73 14.34 27.83
C GLY A 201 4.38 14.49 26.33
N ASP A 202 4.65 13.48 25.53
CA ASP A 202 4.32 13.42 24.12
C ASP A 202 2.91 12.91 23.85
N ALA A 203 2.35 12.13 24.77
CA ALA A 203 0.92 11.85 24.84
C ALA A 203 0.28 12.76 25.90
N TYR A 204 -0.86 13.36 25.58
CA TYR A 204 -1.61 14.20 26.52
C TYR A 204 -3.09 14.18 26.22
N MET A 205 -3.89 14.46 27.25
CA MET A 205 -5.33 14.61 27.14
C MET A 205 -5.73 16.09 27.09
N ALA A 206 -6.67 16.42 26.22
CA ALA A 206 -7.26 17.76 26.17
C ALA A 206 -8.74 17.69 25.84
N GLU A 207 -9.49 18.60 26.45
CA GLU A 207 -10.85 18.91 26.00
C GLU A 207 -10.80 20.02 24.96
N ALA A 208 -11.18 19.69 23.75
CA ALA A 208 -11.02 20.58 22.60
C ALA A 208 -12.13 20.36 21.55
N PRO A 209 -12.32 21.36 20.67
CA PRO A 209 -13.11 21.18 19.46
C PRO A 209 -12.53 20.04 18.62
N THR A 210 -13.39 19.06 18.33
CA THR A 210 -12.98 17.81 17.67
C THR A 210 -13.89 17.55 16.49
N LEU A 211 -13.30 17.18 15.34
CA LEU A 211 -14.04 16.67 14.19
C LEU A 211 -14.67 15.33 14.58
N TRP A 212 -15.96 15.20 14.30
CA TRP A 212 -16.78 14.12 14.82
C TRP A 212 -17.69 13.54 13.75
N ASP A 213 -17.63 12.22 13.58
CA ASP A 213 -18.60 11.50 12.75
C ASP A 213 -19.84 11.16 13.59
N ILE A 214 -20.97 11.74 13.21
CA ILE A 214 -22.26 11.60 13.93
C ILE A 214 -22.91 10.24 13.71
N THR A 215 -22.52 9.50 12.68
CA THR A 215 -23.03 8.15 12.37
C THR A 215 -22.34 7.12 13.23
N PHE A 216 -21.00 7.17 13.26
CA PHE A 216 -20.17 6.24 14.02
C PHE A 216 -19.96 6.73 15.47
N ARG A 217 -20.30 7.98 15.76
CA ARG A 217 -20.15 8.62 17.09
C ARG A 217 -18.73 8.54 17.61
N THR A 218 -17.79 8.93 16.77
CA THR A 218 -16.35 8.88 17.08
C THR A 218 -15.62 10.11 16.53
N ALA A 219 -14.53 10.45 17.20
CA ALA A 219 -13.61 11.48 16.74
C ALA A 219 -12.87 11.03 15.47
N VAL A 220 -12.51 11.99 14.61
CA VAL A 220 -11.82 11.79 13.34
C VAL A 220 -10.54 12.63 13.31
N ALA A 221 -9.40 11.99 12.99
CA ALA A 221 -8.13 12.67 12.88
C ALA A 221 -7.96 13.37 11.53
N GLN A 222 -7.07 14.38 11.44
CA GLN A 222 -6.80 15.13 10.22
C GLN A 222 -6.42 14.22 9.05
N ALA A 223 -5.71 13.13 9.30
CA ALA A 223 -5.27 12.18 8.27
C ALA A 223 -6.41 11.37 7.64
N GLU A 224 -7.58 11.30 8.29
CA GLU A 224 -8.75 10.54 7.85
C GLU A 224 -9.80 11.39 7.13
N LEU A 225 -9.49 12.68 6.89
CA LEU A 225 -10.40 13.61 6.22
C LEU A 225 -10.42 13.42 4.71
N GLU A 226 -11.61 13.53 4.15
CA GLU A 226 -11.87 13.62 2.72
C GLU A 226 -12.77 14.82 2.43
N ASP A 227 -12.31 15.72 1.56
CA ASP A 227 -13.12 16.83 1.07
C ASP A 227 -14.03 16.34 -0.07
N ARG A 228 -15.34 16.57 0.08
CA ARG A 228 -16.32 16.25 -0.96
C ARG A 228 -17.09 17.49 -1.36
N GLU A 229 -17.29 17.70 -2.65
CA GLU A 229 -18.12 18.77 -3.18
C GLU A 229 -19.61 18.49 -2.90
N VAL A 230 -20.25 19.38 -2.12
CA VAL A 230 -21.65 19.25 -1.71
C VAL A 230 -22.43 20.46 -2.19
N ALA A 231 -23.64 20.21 -2.64
CA ALA A 231 -24.58 21.28 -2.98
C ALA A 231 -25.07 21.97 -1.69
N GLY A 232 -24.95 23.28 -1.65
CA GLY A 232 -25.39 24.13 -0.54
C GLY A 232 -25.98 25.44 -1.03
N ALA A 233 -26.32 26.31 -0.10
CA ALA A 233 -26.72 27.66 -0.42
C ALA A 233 -26.25 28.65 0.66
N TYR A 234 -25.86 29.83 0.24
CA TYR A 234 -25.70 30.97 1.16
C TYR A 234 -27.05 31.59 1.46
N TYR A 235 -27.27 31.75 2.75
CA TYR A 235 -28.40 32.51 3.31
C TYR A 235 -27.87 33.85 3.81
N ARG A 236 -28.48 34.95 3.39
CA ARG A 236 -28.11 36.32 3.79
C ARG A 236 -29.13 36.86 4.74
N TYR A 237 -28.70 37.33 5.93
CA TYR A 237 -29.55 37.92 6.93
C TYR A 237 -28.76 38.91 7.80
N PRO A 238 -29.45 39.91 8.45
CA PRO A 238 -28.79 40.96 9.22
C PRO A 238 -28.53 40.58 10.68
N PHE A 239 -27.38 40.99 11.20
CA PHE A 239 -27.20 41.32 12.62
C PHE A 239 -27.51 42.79 12.87
N PHE A 240 -27.81 43.17 14.09
CA PHE A 240 -28.23 44.52 14.44
C PHE A 240 -27.22 45.16 15.39
N THR A 241 -26.78 46.39 15.09
CA THR A 241 -26.02 47.22 16.03
C THR A 241 -26.95 47.73 17.14
N GLU A 242 -26.40 48.34 18.20
CA GLU A 242 -27.16 48.97 19.27
C GLU A 242 -28.11 50.07 18.73
N ASP A 243 -27.72 50.76 17.66
CA ASP A 243 -28.48 51.79 16.98
C ASP A 243 -29.50 51.24 15.97
N GLY A 244 -29.56 49.89 15.83
CA GLY A 244 -30.48 49.21 14.90
C GLY A 244 -30.03 49.16 13.44
N GLU A 245 -28.77 49.54 13.14
CA GLU A 245 -28.21 49.37 11.79
C GLU A 245 -28.05 47.86 11.49
N LYS A 246 -28.28 47.53 10.22
CA LYS A 246 -28.17 46.13 9.72
C LYS A 246 -26.78 45.82 9.17
N ILE A 247 -26.16 44.80 9.73
CA ILE A 247 -24.89 44.21 9.23
C ILE A 247 -25.24 42.86 8.65
N TYR A 248 -25.14 42.71 7.31
CA TYR A 248 -25.50 41.46 6.64
C TYR A 248 -24.37 40.47 6.67
N VAL A 249 -24.67 39.22 7.08
CA VAL A 249 -23.79 38.06 6.98
C VAL A 249 -24.34 37.09 5.94
N GLU A 250 -23.48 36.35 5.31
CA GLU A 250 -23.82 35.24 4.42
C GLU A 250 -23.21 33.94 4.97
N THR A 251 -24.04 32.93 5.21
CA THR A 251 -23.61 31.64 5.75
C THR A 251 -24.30 30.47 5.05
N THR A 252 -23.59 29.32 4.99
CA THR A 252 -24.17 28.04 4.56
C THR A 252 -24.80 27.27 5.73
N ARG A 253 -24.56 27.71 6.99
CA ARG A 253 -24.97 27.07 8.24
C ARG A 253 -25.80 27.95 9.15
N PRO A 254 -27.01 28.34 8.71
CA PRO A 254 -27.87 29.17 9.53
C PRO A 254 -28.33 28.52 10.85
N GLU A 255 -28.34 27.17 10.91
CA GLU A 255 -28.66 26.42 12.15
C GLU A 255 -27.70 26.68 13.31
N LEU A 256 -26.52 27.19 13.04
CA LEU A 256 -25.55 27.55 14.08
C LEU A 256 -25.71 28.99 14.60
N LEU A 257 -26.67 29.76 14.12
CA LEU A 257 -26.89 31.15 14.51
C LEU A 257 -27.03 31.32 16.03
N ALA A 258 -27.65 30.35 16.71
CA ALA A 258 -27.78 30.33 18.17
C ALA A 258 -26.45 30.17 18.92
N ALA A 259 -25.44 29.64 18.25
CA ALA A 259 -24.08 29.41 18.76
C ALA A 259 -23.09 30.51 18.37
N CYS A 260 -23.57 31.60 17.75
CA CYS A 260 -22.68 32.69 17.33
C CYS A 260 -21.89 33.25 18.52
N ALA A 261 -20.54 33.31 18.36
CA ALA A 261 -19.61 33.78 19.38
C ALA A 261 -19.01 35.15 19.02
N ALA A 262 -18.86 35.43 17.73
CA ALA A 262 -18.36 36.70 17.21
C ALA A 262 -18.75 36.89 15.74
N LEU A 263 -18.69 38.13 15.25
CA LEU A 263 -18.52 38.40 13.81
C LEU A 263 -17.07 38.76 13.55
N VAL A 264 -16.49 38.22 12.46
CA VAL A 264 -15.08 38.42 12.13
C VAL A 264 -14.93 38.96 10.72
N ALA A 265 -14.17 40.04 10.56
CA ALA A 265 -13.86 40.67 9.29
C ALA A 265 -12.35 40.89 9.16
N ASN A 266 -11.89 41.08 7.90
CA ASN A 266 -10.49 41.39 7.64
C ASN A 266 -10.14 42.78 8.22
N PRO A 267 -8.99 42.95 8.89
CA PRO A 267 -8.60 44.25 9.47
C PRO A 267 -8.45 45.35 8.41
N ASP A 268 -8.16 44.97 7.14
CA ASP A 268 -7.98 45.93 6.04
C ASP A 268 -9.32 46.26 5.30
N ASP A 269 -10.44 45.68 5.74
CA ASP A 269 -11.74 45.93 5.13
C ASP A 269 -12.38 47.17 5.71
N GLU A 270 -12.31 48.27 4.98
CA GLU A 270 -12.82 49.59 5.41
C GLU A 270 -14.33 49.58 5.76
N ARG A 271 -15.10 48.64 5.22
CA ARG A 271 -16.54 48.52 5.48
C ARG A 271 -16.83 48.18 6.95
N TYR A 272 -15.94 47.43 7.58
CA TYR A 272 -16.14 46.85 8.92
C TYR A 272 -15.22 47.45 9.99
N GLN A 273 -14.18 48.22 9.60
CA GLN A 273 -13.27 48.88 10.55
C GLN A 273 -14.00 49.69 11.61
N PRO A 274 -15.09 50.48 11.28
CA PRO A 274 -15.82 51.27 12.29
C PRO A 274 -16.59 50.40 13.32
N LEU A 275 -16.71 49.11 13.04
CA LEU A 275 -17.48 48.15 13.86
C LEU A 275 -16.59 47.31 14.79
N PHE A 276 -15.29 47.30 14.61
CA PHE A 276 -14.41 46.50 15.48
C PHE A 276 -14.51 46.94 16.93
N GLY A 277 -14.71 45.94 17.82
CA GLY A 277 -14.95 46.12 19.25
C GLY A 277 -16.37 46.50 19.62
N LYS A 278 -17.28 46.75 18.65
CA LYS A 278 -18.69 47.01 18.92
C LYS A 278 -19.47 45.71 19.07
N LYS A 279 -20.52 45.76 19.86
CA LYS A 279 -21.49 44.69 20.05
C LYS A 279 -22.59 44.74 18.99
N VAL A 280 -23.01 43.58 18.58
CA VAL A 280 -24.13 43.38 17.66
C VAL A 280 -24.97 42.21 18.13
N THR A 281 -26.25 42.23 17.81
CA THR A 281 -27.22 41.21 18.23
C THR A 281 -27.64 40.34 17.06
N SER A 282 -27.64 39.03 17.26
CA SER A 282 -28.10 38.09 16.25
C SER A 282 -29.62 38.18 16.07
N PRO A 283 -30.13 37.96 14.85
CA PRO A 283 -31.56 37.84 14.63
C PRO A 283 -32.14 36.60 15.33
N VAL A 284 -33.45 36.57 15.56
CA VAL A 284 -34.22 35.44 16.12
C VAL A 284 -33.82 35.05 17.54
N PHE A 285 -32.54 34.74 17.80
CA PHE A 285 -32.06 34.23 19.10
C PHE A 285 -31.63 35.35 20.07
N GLY A 286 -31.43 36.58 19.59
CA GLY A 286 -31.05 37.72 20.42
C GLY A 286 -29.69 37.59 21.10
N VAL A 287 -28.76 36.83 20.51
CA VAL A 287 -27.42 36.60 21.06
C VAL A 287 -26.52 37.80 20.77
N GLU A 288 -26.00 38.41 21.84
CA GLU A 288 -25.06 39.53 21.74
C GLU A 288 -23.64 39.01 21.50
N VAL A 289 -22.95 39.55 20.47
CA VAL A 289 -21.58 39.20 20.06
C VAL A 289 -20.79 40.45 19.69
N GLU A 290 -19.49 40.36 19.75
CA GLU A 290 -18.55 41.42 19.35
C GLU A 290 -18.07 41.25 17.92
N VAL A 291 -17.85 42.37 17.20
CA VAL A 291 -17.21 42.38 15.88
C VAL A 291 -15.68 42.42 16.07
N ARG A 292 -14.97 41.44 15.56
CA ARG A 292 -13.54 41.27 15.73
C ARG A 292 -12.79 41.34 14.39
N ALA A 293 -11.54 41.76 14.45
CA ALA A 293 -10.66 41.77 13.28
C ALA A 293 -9.78 40.51 13.24
N HIS A 294 -9.63 39.88 12.06
CA HIS A 294 -8.69 38.77 11.88
C HIS A 294 -8.26 38.61 10.43
N ALA A 295 -6.95 38.43 10.19
CA ALA A 295 -6.35 38.41 8.86
C ALA A 295 -6.82 37.22 7.98
N LEU A 296 -7.29 36.13 8.58
CA LEU A 296 -7.83 35.00 7.84
C LEU A 296 -9.23 35.22 7.27
N ALA A 297 -9.93 36.28 7.70
CA ALA A 297 -11.21 36.68 7.12
C ALA A 297 -11.00 37.23 5.71
N LYS A 298 -11.73 36.70 4.72
CA LYS A 298 -11.58 37.10 3.33
C LYS A 298 -12.63 38.15 2.95
N ALA A 299 -12.18 39.36 2.62
CA ALA A 299 -13.05 40.49 2.28
C ALA A 299 -13.90 40.25 1.01
N ASP A 300 -13.47 39.35 0.13
CA ASP A 300 -14.11 38.96 -1.13
C ASP A 300 -15.02 37.72 -1.03
N LYS A 301 -15.09 37.07 0.15
CA LYS A 301 -15.95 35.89 0.36
C LYS A 301 -17.29 36.30 1.01
N GLY A 302 -18.41 36.05 0.31
CA GLY A 302 -19.74 36.38 0.76
C GLY A 302 -19.89 37.88 1.02
N SER A 303 -20.37 38.25 2.21
CA SER A 303 -20.49 39.65 2.63
C SER A 303 -19.15 40.30 3.06
N GLY A 304 -18.06 39.52 3.19
CA GLY A 304 -16.77 39.95 3.72
C GLY A 304 -16.67 39.94 5.24
N ILE A 305 -17.77 39.69 5.94
CA ILE A 305 -17.83 39.47 7.38
C ILE A 305 -18.42 38.09 7.65
N ALA A 306 -17.77 37.30 8.50
CA ALA A 306 -18.15 35.93 8.80
C ALA A 306 -18.74 35.80 10.20
N MET A 307 -19.80 35.03 10.33
CA MET A 307 -20.35 34.57 11.59
C MET A 307 -19.50 33.44 12.13
N VAL A 308 -18.85 33.61 13.26
CA VAL A 308 -18.09 32.55 13.95
C VAL A 308 -19.03 31.87 14.93
N CYS A 309 -19.28 30.61 14.64
CA CYS A 309 -20.08 29.75 15.54
C CYS A 309 -19.15 28.68 16.09
N THR A 310 -19.16 28.47 17.38
CA THR A 310 -18.34 27.41 17.95
C THR A 310 -19.11 26.06 17.93
N PHE A 311 -18.93 25.15 16.89
CA PHE A 311 -17.91 25.28 15.83
C PHE A 311 -18.57 24.98 14.49
N GLY A 312 -18.42 25.87 13.50
CA GLY A 312 -18.96 25.68 12.15
C GLY A 312 -18.04 24.92 11.24
N ASP A 313 -16.76 25.29 11.29
CA ASP A 313 -15.68 24.62 10.54
C ASP A 313 -14.32 24.75 11.26
N LEU A 314 -13.23 24.28 10.64
CA LEU A 314 -11.87 24.38 11.20
C LEU A 314 -11.37 25.83 11.29
N THR A 315 -11.87 26.74 10.45
CA THR A 315 -11.53 28.17 10.52
C THR A 315 -12.12 28.79 11.77
N ASP A 316 -13.35 28.42 12.09
CA ASP A 316 -14.03 28.85 13.35
C ASP A 316 -13.23 28.42 14.58
N VAL A 317 -12.67 27.21 14.57
CA VAL A 317 -11.78 26.68 15.64
C VAL A 317 -10.52 27.55 15.77
N THR A 318 -9.94 27.98 14.65
CA THR A 318 -8.75 28.86 14.65
C THR A 318 -9.12 30.23 15.25
N TRP A 319 -10.19 30.85 14.79
CA TRP A 319 -10.66 32.13 15.32
C TRP A 319 -11.04 32.03 16.80
N TRP A 320 -11.75 30.97 17.20
CA TRP A 320 -12.09 30.73 18.60
C TRP A 320 -10.85 30.75 19.51
N ARG A 321 -9.80 30.02 19.09
CA ARG A 321 -8.54 29.93 19.85
C ARG A 321 -7.77 31.25 19.87
N GLU A 322 -7.56 31.86 18.71
CA GLU A 322 -6.70 33.04 18.58
C GLU A 322 -7.36 34.31 19.15
N LEU A 323 -8.67 34.44 19.02
CA LEU A 323 -9.44 35.54 19.56
C LEU A 323 -9.98 35.27 20.99
N GLN A 324 -9.70 34.07 21.54
CA GLN A 324 -10.17 33.63 22.87
C GLN A 324 -11.67 33.77 23.04
N LEU A 325 -12.44 33.31 22.03
CA LEU A 325 -13.89 33.42 22.04
C LEU A 325 -14.53 32.43 23.03
N PRO A 326 -15.72 32.71 23.56
CA PRO A 326 -16.46 31.80 24.41
C PRO A 326 -16.85 30.51 23.63
N THR A 327 -16.85 29.37 24.30
CA THR A 327 -17.35 28.12 23.73
C THR A 327 -18.87 28.07 23.82
N ARG A 328 -19.56 28.10 22.69
CA ARG A 328 -21.00 28.06 22.53
C ARG A 328 -21.42 26.84 21.68
N ALA A 329 -21.16 25.64 22.16
CA ALA A 329 -21.50 24.39 21.45
C ALA A 329 -22.98 24.07 21.63
N ILE A 330 -23.70 23.87 20.51
CA ILE A 330 -25.14 23.49 20.51
C ILE A 330 -25.38 22.18 19.74
N VAL A 331 -24.37 21.61 19.11
CA VAL A 331 -24.47 20.32 18.41
C VAL A 331 -23.93 19.22 19.31
N GLY A 332 -24.77 18.23 19.60
CA GLY A 332 -24.42 17.06 20.39
C GLY A 332 -23.67 15.99 19.56
N ARG A 333 -23.06 15.02 20.25
CA ARG A 333 -22.33 13.89 19.64
C ARG A 333 -23.21 12.97 18.78
N ASP A 334 -24.54 13.10 18.87
CA ASP A 334 -25.50 12.38 18.02
C ASP A 334 -25.94 13.20 16.77
N GLY A 335 -25.34 14.38 16.57
CA GLY A 335 -25.65 15.29 15.46
C GLY A 335 -26.97 16.00 15.62
N ARG A 336 -27.46 16.14 16.85
CA ARG A 336 -28.67 16.86 17.16
C ARG A 336 -28.35 18.14 17.93
N ILE A 337 -29.21 19.12 17.78
CA ILE A 337 -29.17 20.32 18.60
C ILE A 337 -29.47 19.93 20.07
N ILE A 338 -28.66 20.42 21.00
CA ILE A 338 -28.82 20.15 22.46
C ILE A 338 -30.19 20.55 22.91
N GLY A 339 -30.82 19.69 23.74
CA GLY A 339 -32.20 19.88 24.17
C GLY A 339 -32.43 21.05 25.16
N GLU A 340 -31.41 21.36 25.97
CA GLU A 340 -31.46 22.45 26.94
C GLU A 340 -31.12 23.78 26.27
N THR A 341 -31.91 24.82 26.57
CA THR A 341 -31.62 26.16 26.08
C THR A 341 -30.36 26.70 26.75
N PRO A 342 -29.35 27.12 25.98
CA PRO A 342 -28.09 27.62 26.52
C PRO A 342 -28.27 28.93 27.32
N ASP A 343 -27.48 29.12 28.38
CA ASP A 343 -27.54 30.29 29.28
C ASP A 343 -27.27 31.62 28.58
N TRP A 344 -26.50 31.62 27.47
CA TRP A 344 -26.25 32.85 26.71
C TRP A 344 -27.44 33.34 25.86
N ILE A 345 -28.53 32.57 25.75
CA ILE A 345 -29.80 32.98 25.17
C ILE A 345 -30.69 33.51 26.29
N THR A 346 -30.64 34.80 26.49
CA THR A 346 -31.22 35.45 27.67
C THR A 346 -32.63 35.99 27.46
N THR A 347 -33.06 36.24 26.21
CA THR A 347 -34.38 36.79 25.86
C THR A 347 -35.45 35.70 25.79
N ASP A 348 -36.69 36.01 26.18
CA ASP A 348 -37.82 35.06 26.10
C ASP A 348 -38.10 34.65 24.62
N ALA A 349 -38.03 35.62 23.71
CA ALA A 349 -38.18 35.34 22.27
C ALA A 349 -37.08 34.35 21.75
N GLY A 350 -35.81 34.59 22.14
CA GLY A 350 -34.70 33.72 21.79
C GLY A 350 -34.83 32.30 22.36
N ARG A 351 -35.32 32.15 23.59
CA ARG A 351 -35.61 30.86 24.22
C ARG A 351 -36.70 30.10 23.47
N THR A 352 -37.80 30.78 23.13
CA THR A 352 -38.86 30.18 22.32
C THR A 352 -38.39 29.76 20.96
N ALA A 353 -37.54 30.56 20.32
CA ALA A 353 -36.92 30.19 19.04
C ALA A 353 -35.96 28.98 19.17
N TYR A 354 -35.23 28.89 20.29
CA TYR A 354 -34.34 27.73 20.52
C TYR A 354 -35.13 26.44 20.76
N GLU A 355 -36.24 26.51 21.51
CA GLU A 355 -37.14 25.36 21.69
C GLU A 355 -37.63 24.79 20.34
N ALA A 356 -37.79 25.63 19.33
CA ALA A 356 -38.22 25.19 18.00
C ALA A 356 -37.15 24.37 17.27
N ILE A 357 -35.88 24.47 17.66
CA ILE A 357 -34.76 23.71 17.05
C ILE A 357 -34.19 22.62 17.96
N ALA A 358 -34.43 22.67 19.26
CA ALA A 358 -33.94 21.74 20.27
C ALA A 358 -34.27 20.28 19.92
N GLY A 359 -33.31 19.37 20.02
CA GLY A 359 -33.45 17.94 19.71
C GLY A 359 -33.53 17.59 18.21
N LYS A 360 -33.66 18.60 17.32
CA LYS A 360 -33.67 18.34 15.87
C LYS A 360 -32.28 18.00 15.38
N THR A 361 -32.19 17.20 14.28
CA THR A 361 -30.93 17.01 13.55
C THR A 361 -30.47 18.36 12.98
N VAL A 362 -29.16 18.49 12.76
CA VAL A 362 -28.58 19.71 12.13
C VAL A 362 -29.31 20.07 10.83
N PHE A 363 -29.66 19.08 10.00
CA PHE A 363 -30.43 19.30 8.78
C PHE A 363 -31.82 19.91 9.04
N SER A 364 -32.64 19.29 9.92
CA SER A 364 -33.97 19.77 10.25
C SER A 364 -33.95 21.07 11.05
N ALA A 365 -32.88 21.33 11.83
CA ALA A 365 -32.69 22.60 12.52
C ALA A 365 -32.41 23.74 11.53
N LYS A 366 -31.62 23.45 10.47
CA LYS A 366 -31.39 24.43 9.40
C LYS A 366 -32.69 24.90 8.75
N GLU A 367 -33.56 23.95 8.37
CA GLU A 367 -34.86 24.27 7.81
C GLU A 367 -35.69 25.15 8.80
N ALA A 368 -35.75 24.77 10.08
CA ALA A 368 -36.49 25.49 11.10
C ALA A 368 -35.95 26.93 11.34
N VAL A 369 -34.61 27.13 11.35
CA VAL A 369 -34.03 28.48 11.49
C VAL A 369 -34.33 29.33 10.26
N VAL A 370 -34.27 28.76 9.06
CA VAL A 370 -34.66 29.49 7.84
C VAL A 370 -36.13 29.93 7.87
N GLU A 371 -37.02 29.05 8.34
CA GLU A 371 -38.44 29.39 8.55
C GLU A 371 -38.63 30.53 9.58
N LEU A 372 -37.92 30.50 10.71
CA LEU A 372 -37.96 31.55 11.72
C LEU A 372 -37.46 32.90 11.15
N LEU A 373 -36.35 32.90 10.42
CA LEU A 373 -35.82 34.10 9.77
C LEU A 373 -36.78 34.65 8.70
N ALA A 374 -37.43 33.79 7.94
CA ALA A 374 -38.42 34.18 6.93
C ALA A 374 -39.72 34.75 7.56
N ALA A 375 -40.17 34.19 8.70
CA ALA A 375 -41.34 34.65 9.41
C ALA A 375 -41.18 36.12 9.95
N GLU A 376 -39.94 36.53 10.20
CA GLU A 376 -39.59 37.90 10.63
C GLU A 376 -39.13 38.81 9.47
N ASP A 377 -39.22 38.35 8.21
CA ASP A 377 -38.79 39.08 7.00
C ASP A 377 -37.31 39.50 7.08
N LEU A 378 -36.46 38.61 7.60
CA LEU A 378 -35.05 38.85 7.83
C LEU A 378 -34.13 38.21 6.75
N ILE A 379 -34.65 37.36 5.87
CA ILE A 379 -33.87 36.81 4.78
C ILE A 379 -33.78 37.84 3.65
N ASP A 380 -32.56 38.26 3.31
CA ASP A 380 -32.30 39.25 2.26
C ASP A 380 -32.06 38.53 0.91
N GLY A 381 -33.10 38.50 0.09
CA GLY A 381 -33.09 37.91 -1.24
C GLY A 381 -33.22 36.37 -1.26
N GLU A 382 -33.09 35.78 -2.45
CA GLU A 382 -33.14 34.33 -2.62
C GLU A 382 -31.82 33.66 -2.20
N PRO A 383 -31.85 32.47 -1.56
CA PRO A 383 -30.65 31.76 -1.21
C PRO A 383 -29.75 31.43 -2.43
N LYS A 384 -28.50 31.87 -2.39
CA LYS A 384 -27.56 31.69 -3.48
C LYS A 384 -27.00 30.26 -3.49
N LYS A 385 -27.42 29.44 -4.45
CA LYS A 385 -26.97 28.05 -4.61
C LYS A 385 -25.45 27.99 -4.96
N ILE A 386 -24.74 27.10 -4.31
CA ILE A 386 -23.29 26.87 -4.50
C ILE A 386 -22.96 25.39 -4.45
N MET A 387 -21.81 25.05 -5.00
CA MET A 387 -21.07 23.82 -4.70
C MET A 387 -19.87 24.22 -3.84
N HIS A 388 -19.63 23.53 -2.75
CA HIS A 388 -18.51 23.84 -1.86
C HIS A 388 -17.94 22.56 -1.22
N PRO A 389 -16.61 22.53 -0.94
CA PRO A 389 -16.00 21.41 -0.25
C PRO A 389 -16.48 21.36 1.20
N VAL A 390 -16.78 20.13 1.66
CA VAL A 390 -17.16 19.82 3.02
C VAL A 390 -16.34 18.63 3.50
N ASN A 391 -15.88 18.66 4.75
CA ASN A 391 -15.13 17.57 5.32
C ASN A 391 -16.02 16.37 5.65
N PHE A 392 -15.61 15.22 5.20
CA PHE A 392 -16.17 13.92 5.53
C PHE A 392 -15.09 13.04 6.20
N TYR A 393 -15.53 12.10 6.99
CA TYR A 393 -14.70 10.95 7.31
C TYR A 393 -14.56 10.09 6.04
N GLU A 394 -13.35 9.65 5.69
CA GLU A 394 -13.11 8.87 4.46
C GLU A 394 -13.99 7.61 4.34
N LYS A 395 -14.42 7.05 5.49
CA LYS A 395 -15.31 5.89 5.59
C LYS A 395 -16.77 6.25 5.88
N GLY A 396 -17.08 7.55 6.05
CA GLY A 396 -18.39 8.08 6.42
C GLY A 396 -19.18 8.59 5.23
N ASP A 397 -20.52 8.61 5.37
CA ASP A 397 -21.45 9.06 4.34
C ASP A 397 -22.10 10.42 4.67
N LYS A 398 -21.79 10.98 5.83
CA LYS A 398 -22.31 12.27 6.28
C LYS A 398 -21.19 13.26 6.52
N PRO A 399 -21.46 14.56 6.36
CA PRO A 399 -20.54 15.60 6.76
C PRO A 399 -20.16 15.48 8.24
N LEU A 400 -18.89 15.79 8.53
CA LEU A 400 -18.42 15.86 9.91
C LEU A 400 -18.98 17.11 10.61
N GLU A 401 -19.29 16.94 11.89
CA GLU A 401 -19.56 18.04 12.79
C GLU A 401 -18.34 18.33 13.67
N VAL A 402 -18.28 19.52 14.26
CA VAL A 402 -17.28 19.84 15.28
C VAL A 402 -17.97 19.85 16.63
N VAL A 403 -17.54 18.97 17.52
CA VAL A 403 -18.08 18.87 18.90
C VAL A 403 -16.97 19.10 19.92
N THR A 404 -17.33 19.60 21.11
CA THR A 404 -16.37 19.62 22.21
C THR A 404 -16.28 18.23 22.83
N SER A 405 -15.10 17.67 22.85
CA SER A 405 -14.84 16.37 23.45
C SER A 405 -13.46 16.28 24.06
N ARG A 406 -13.33 15.45 25.09
CA ARG A 406 -12.05 15.14 25.69
C ARG A 406 -11.44 14.00 24.91
N GLN A 407 -10.18 14.19 24.44
CA GLN A 407 -9.49 13.26 23.58
C GLN A 407 -8.02 13.15 23.97
N TRP A 408 -7.39 12.03 23.61
CA TRP A 408 -5.96 11.83 23.68
C TRP A 408 -5.26 12.24 22.38
N TYR A 409 -4.12 12.86 22.53
CA TYR A 409 -3.30 13.34 21.41
C TYR A 409 -1.86 12.92 21.56
N TYR A 410 -1.21 12.64 20.41
CA TYR A 410 0.25 12.55 20.31
C TYR A 410 0.79 13.84 19.66
N ARG A 411 1.90 14.35 20.21
CA ARG A 411 2.65 15.43 19.59
C ARG A 411 3.29 14.96 18.30
N ASN A 412 2.95 15.58 17.17
CA ASN A 412 3.41 15.17 15.83
C ASN A 412 4.03 16.34 15.03
N GLY A 413 4.34 17.45 15.67
CA GLY A 413 4.82 18.66 15.01
C GLY A 413 3.73 19.57 14.47
N GLY A 414 2.44 19.27 14.68
CA GLY A 414 1.35 20.14 14.24
C GLY A 414 1.30 21.48 14.96
N ARG A 415 1.80 21.52 16.21
CA ARG A 415 1.88 22.73 17.04
C ARG A 415 3.31 23.08 17.49
N ASP A 416 4.29 22.28 17.11
CA ASP A 416 5.68 22.39 17.54
C ASP A 416 6.57 22.43 16.29
N GLU A 417 7.11 23.61 15.98
CA GLU A 417 7.95 23.84 14.80
C GLU A 417 9.30 23.10 14.88
N GLU A 418 9.88 22.95 16.08
CA GLU A 418 11.13 22.23 16.26
C GLU A 418 10.94 20.74 15.98
N ARG A 419 9.87 20.14 16.53
CA ARG A 419 9.50 18.75 16.23
C ARG A 419 9.16 18.58 14.75
N ARG A 420 8.45 19.52 14.15
CA ARG A 420 8.13 19.51 12.71
C ARG A 420 9.41 19.44 11.87
N ALA A 421 10.38 20.31 12.15
CA ALA A 421 11.67 20.32 11.48
C ALA A 421 12.43 19.01 11.68
N ARG A 422 12.42 18.44 12.91
CA ARG A 422 13.05 17.15 13.22
C ARG A 422 12.41 15.99 12.43
N LEU A 423 11.08 15.92 12.34
CA LEU A 423 10.39 14.88 11.57
C LEU A 423 10.67 15.00 10.06
N ILE A 424 10.78 16.21 9.53
CA ILE A 424 11.23 16.42 8.15
C ILE A 424 12.66 15.89 7.98
N ALA A 425 13.56 16.18 8.93
CA ALA A 425 14.93 15.67 8.89
C ALA A 425 14.97 14.13 8.94
N ARG A 426 14.10 13.46 9.72
CA ARG A 426 13.95 12.00 9.68
C ARG A 426 13.59 11.50 8.29
N GLY A 427 12.72 12.22 7.57
CA GLY A 427 12.39 11.89 6.17
C GLY A 427 13.59 11.98 5.21
N HIS A 428 14.59 12.79 5.53
CA HIS A 428 15.84 12.86 4.76
C HIS A 428 16.81 11.70 5.05
N GLU A 429 16.66 11.01 6.18
CA GLU A 429 17.40 9.79 6.51
C GLU A 429 16.87 8.56 5.74
N ILE A 430 15.70 8.67 5.10
CA ILE A 430 15.01 7.59 4.36
C ILE A 430 15.21 7.81 2.86
N ASP A 431 15.68 6.79 2.14
CA ASP A 431 15.74 6.79 0.69
C ASP A 431 14.39 6.39 0.08
N PHE A 432 13.69 7.36 -0.50
CA PHE A 432 12.41 7.11 -1.17
C PHE A 432 12.61 6.62 -2.61
N HIS A 433 11.92 5.56 -2.97
CA HIS A 433 11.86 5.00 -4.31
C HIS A 433 10.42 5.07 -4.85
N PRO A 434 10.14 5.99 -5.81
CA PRO A 434 11.04 7.01 -6.40
C PRO A 434 11.26 8.22 -5.47
N ALA A 435 12.39 8.89 -5.63
CA ALA A 435 12.83 9.99 -4.76
C ALA A 435 11.82 11.14 -4.63
N PHE A 436 11.03 11.43 -5.66
CA PHE A 436 10.03 12.51 -5.64
C PHE A 436 8.88 12.26 -4.63
N MET A 437 8.67 11.03 -4.17
CA MET A 437 7.63 10.71 -3.17
C MET A 437 7.93 11.28 -1.80
N ARG A 438 9.20 11.63 -1.50
CA ARG A 438 9.56 12.35 -0.27
C ARG A 438 8.80 13.68 -0.15
N SER A 439 8.58 14.39 -1.25
CA SER A 439 7.85 15.67 -1.23
C SER A 439 6.41 15.53 -0.71
N ARG A 440 5.77 14.37 -0.90
CA ARG A 440 4.44 14.12 -0.34
C ARG A 440 4.48 14.01 1.19
N PHE A 441 5.51 13.37 1.73
CA PHE A 441 5.76 13.29 3.17
C PHE A 441 6.04 14.68 3.77
N GLU A 442 6.94 15.45 3.15
CA GLU A 442 7.29 16.80 3.61
C GLU A 442 6.09 17.78 3.54
N ASN A 443 5.33 17.73 2.45
CA ASN A 443 4.13 18.56 2.28
C ASN A 443 3.05 18.21 3.31
N TRP A 444 2.89 16.94 3.65
CA TRP A 444 1.98 16.51 4.71
C TRP A 444 2.37 17.10 6.06
N ILE A 445 3.63 16.97 6.45
CA ILE A 445 4.13 17.51 7.72
C ILE A 445 3.99 19.04 7.77
N SER A 446 4.32 19.72 6.68
CA SER A 446 4.18 21.18 6.58
C SER A 446 2.73 21.65 6.64
N GLY A 447 1.77 20.82 6.21
CA GLY A 447 0.34 21.10 6.23
C GLY A 447 -0.38 20.68 7.53
N LEU A 448 0.33 20.18 8.55
CA LEU A 448 -0.28 19.82 9.83
C LEU A 448 -0.78 21.09 10.56
N ASN A 449 -2.02 21.03 11.02
CA ASN A 449 -2.68 22.14 11.73
C ASN A 449 -2.91 21.85 13.23
N GLY A 450 -2.60 20.65 13.71
CA GLY A 450 -2.78 20.21 15.09
C GLY A 450 -2.03 18.92 15.38
N ASP A 451 -2.03 18.52 16.65
CA ASP A 451 -1.45 17.25 17.07
C ASP A 451 -2.34 16.07 16.68
N TRP A 452 -1.77 14.88 16.63
CA TRP A 452 -2.45 13.68 16.19
C TRP A 452 -3.42 13.17 17.23
N LEU A 453 -4.72 13.23 16.94
CA LEU A 453 -5.81 12.70 17.76
C LEU A 453 -5.79 11.17 17.67
N VAL A 454 -5.54 10.48 18.79
CA VAL A 454 -5.32 9.02 18.84
C VAL A 454 -6.41 8.23 19.55
N SER A 455 -7.35 8.87 20.24
CA SER A 455 -8.47 8.17 20.88
C SER A 455 -9.66 8.01 19.95
N ARG A 456 -10.32 6.84 20.04
CA ARG A 456 -11.53 6.51 19.30
C ARG A 456 -12.59 5.94 20.24
N GLN A 457 -13.81 6.37 20.08
CA GLN A 457 -14.97 5.90 20.83
C GLN A 457 -15.54 4.66 20.14
N ARG A 458 -14.74 3.58 20.18
CA ARG A 458 -15.03 2.29 19.54
C ARG A 458 -14.81 1.15 20.55
N PHE A 459 -15.16 -0.06 20.17
CA PHE A 459 -15.16 -1.22 21.09
C PHE A 459 -14.05 -2.21 20.80
N PHE A 460 -13.70 -2.41 19.52
CA PHE A 460 -12.71 -3.39 19.06
C PHE A 460 -11.43 -2.70 18.62
N GLY A 461 -10.42 -2.76 19.45
CA GLY A 461 -9.11 -2.14 19.24
C GLY A 461 -8.25 -2.24 20.49
N VAL A 462 -7.08 -1.61 20.48
CA VAL A 462 -6.19 -1.57 21.63
C VAL A 462 -6.70 -0.55 22.64
N PRO A 463 -7.10 -0.96 23.86
CA PRO A 463 -7.58 -0.04 24.87
C PRO A 463 -6.50 0.95 25.31
N ILE A 464 -6.88 2.17 25.63
CA ILE A 464 -5.99 3.18 26.24
C ILE A 464 -5.76 2.76 27.69
N PRO A 465 -4.51 2.46 28.14
CA PRO A 465 -4.22 1.79 29.40
C PRO A 465 -4.24 2.76 30.59
N VAL A 466 -5.37 3.42 30.83
CA VAL A 466 -5.50 4.48 31.85
C VAL A 466 -6.81 4.35 32.61
N TRP A 467 -6.77 4.58 33.93
CA TRP A 467 -7.94 4.80 34.80
C TRP A 467 -7.87 6.16 35.46
N TYR A 468 -8.98 6.61 36.01
CA TYR A 468 -9.12 7.89 36.71
C TYR A 468 -9.71 7.66 38.10
N PRO A 469 -9.12 8.23 39.17
CA PRO A 469 -9.76 8.23 40.47
C PRO A 469 -11.06 9.05 40.39
N LEU A 470 -12.06 8.62 41.11
CA LEU A 470 -13.33 9.37 41.28
C LEU A 470 -13.28 10.18 42.57
N ASP A 471 -13.72 11.41 42.48
CA ASP A 471 -13.90 12.26 43.66
C ASP A 471 -15.09 11.85 44.54
N ALA A 472 -15.37 12.60 45.60
CA ALA A 472 -16.48 12.33 46.52
C ALA A 472 -17.86 12.43 45.85
N ASP A 473 -17.97 13.14 44.76
CA ASP A 473 -19.19 13.31 43.97
C ASP A 473 -19.28 12.29 42.81
N GLY A 474 -18.24 11.46 42.63
CA GLY A 474 -18.16 10.46 41.56
C GLY A 474 -17.64 10.97 40.22
N ASN A 475 -17.04 12.16 40.17
CA ASN A 475 -16.48 12.73 38.95
C ASN A 475 -15.04 12.26 38.72
N PRO A 476 -14.68 11.85 37.48
CA PRO A 476 -13.32 11.43 37.15
C PRO A 476 -12.32 12.59 37.27
N GLN A 477 -11.22 12.33 37.96
CA GLN A 477 -10.10 13.27 38.12
C GLN A 477 -9.09 13.07 36.99
N TYR A 478 -9.37 13.61 35.84
CA TYR A 478 -8.57 13.44 34.61
C TYR A 478 -7.12 13.94 34.71
N GLY A 479 -6.83 14.85 35.66
CA GLY A 479 -5.47 15.36 35.93
C GLY A 479 -4.59 14.41 36.73
N ALA A 480 -5.12 13.27 37.21
CA ALA A 480 -4.42 12.29 38.02
C ALA A 480 -4.62 10.86 37.49
N PRO A 481 -4.20 10.58 36.24
CA PRO A 481 -4.39 9.25 35.66
C PRO A 481 -3.66 8.17 36.45
N ILE A 482 -4.31 7.01 36.60
CA ILE A 482 -3.73 5.78 37.16
C ILE A 482 -3.27 4.97 35.97
N VAL A 483 -2.00 4.53 35.95
CA VAL A 483 -1.40 3.73 34.89
C VAL A 483 -0.99 2.35 35.41
N PRO A 484 -1.01 1.30 34.60
CA PRO A 484 -0.56 -0.05 34.98
C PRO A 484 0.96 -0.09 35.16
N LEU A 485 1.44 -1.13 35.85
CA LEU A 485 2.83 -1.54 35.77
C LEU A 485 3.10 -2.28 34.45
N ASP A 486 4.34 -2.28 34.01
CA ASP A 486 4.75 -2.92 32.77
C ASP A 486 4.39 -4.42 32.69
N GLU A 487 4.47 -5.11 33.81
CA GLU A 487 4.18 -6.54 33.91
C GLU A 487 2.68 -6.86 33.85
N GLN A 488 1.82 -5.85 33.96
CA GLN A 488 0.37 -5.99 33.88
C GLN A 488 -0.16 -5.90 32.46
N LEU A 489 0.68 -5.42 31.51
CA LEU A 489 0.27 -5.27 30.11
C LEU A 489 0.10 -6.63 29.41
N PRO A 490 -0.87 -6.77 28.49
CA PRO A 490 -1.86 -5.74 28.12
C PRO A 490 -3.04 -5.70 29.10
N VAL A 491 -3.67 -4.52 29.21
CA VAL A 491 -4.85 -4.27 30.07
C VAL A 491 -6.03 -3.71 29.28
N ASP A 492 -7.24 -3.94 29.75
CA ASP A 492 -8.46 -3.27 29.28
C ASP A 492 -9.12 -2.50 30.44
N PRO A 493 -8.91 -1.17 30.56
CA PRO A 493 -9.49 -0.40 31.66
C PRO A 493 -11.02 -0.45 31.75
N ALA A 494 -11.71 -0.75 30.66
CA ALA A 494 -13.15 -0.94 30.67
C ALA A 494 -13.59 -2.26 31.31
N ALA A 495 -12.68 -3.23 31.44
CA ALA A 495 -12.94 -4.57 32.02
C ALA A 495 -12.10 -4.88 33.27
N ASP A 496 -10.89 -4.33 33.36
CA ASP A 496 -9.93 -4.62 34.43
C ASP A 496 -9.98 -3.56 35.52
N ALA A 497 -9.80 -3.97 36.79
CA ALA A 497 -9.74 -3.04 37.92
C ALA A 497 -8.44 -2.21 37.88
N ALA A 498 -8.53 -0.96 38.33
CA ALA A 498 -7.36 -0.10 38.40
C ALA A 498 -6.35 -0.61 39.45
N PRO A 499 -5.04 -0.45 39.23
CA PRO A 499 -4.03 -0.80 40.20
C PRO A 499 -4.32 -0.18 41.59
N GLY A 500 -4.41 -1.04 42.61
CA GLY A 500 -4.72 -0.63 43.98
C GLY A 500 -6.19 -0.50 44.33
N TYR A 501 -7.09 -0.87 43.42
CA TYR A 501 -8.54 -0.88 43.62
C TYR A 501 -9.13 -2.28 43.39
N ASP A 502 -10.30 -2.52 44.01
CA ASP A 502 -11.12 -3.71 43.76
C ASP A 502 -12.20 -3.36 42.71
N GLU A 503 -12.65 -4.36 41.92
CA GLU A 503 -13.68 -4.15 40.87
C GLU A 503 -15.01 -3.57 41.45
N ALA A 504 -15.36 -3.86 42.68
CA ALA A 504 -16.52 -3.30 43.38
C ALA A 504 -16.45 -1.75 43.56
N GLN A 505 -15.27 -1.15 43.38
CA GLN A 505 -15.05 0.30 43.46
C GLN A 505 -15.20 1.01 42.11
N ARG A 506 -15.45 0.27 41.03
CA ARG A 506 -15.68 0.84 39.71
C ARG A 506 -16.96 1.69 39.70
N GLY A 507 -16.84 2.93 39.28
CA GLY A 507 -17.97 3.86 39.10
C GLY A 507 -18.62 4.38 40.38
N VAL A 508 -18.03 4.13 41.55
CA VAL A 508 -18.55 4.65 42.83
C VAL A 508 -17.69 5.82 43.33
N PRO A 509 -18.27 6.79 44.08
CA PRO A 509 -17.50 7.88 44.67
C PRO A 509 -16.31 7.40 45.50
N GLY A 510 -15.16 8.00 45.28
CA GLY A 510 -13.88 7.58 45.89
C GLY A 510 -13.27 6.30 45.33
N GLY A 511 -13.86 5.73 44.32
CA GLY A 511 -13.33 4.59 43.54
C GLY A 511 -12.62 5.03 42.27
N PHE A 512 -12.86 4.32 41.17
CA PHE A 512 -12.20 4.60 39.88
C PHE A 512 -13.16 4.44 38.70
N ALA A 513 -12.76 5.06 37.56
CA ALA A 513 -13.34 4.80 36.25
C ALA A 513 -12.22 4.46 35.27
N GLY A 514 -12.42 3.45 34.39
CA GLY A 514 -11.52 3.15 33.32
C GLY A 514 -11.73 4.07 32.12
N ASP A 515 -10.68 4.35 31.35
CA ASP A 515 -10.84 4.96 30.04
C ASP A 515 -11.60 3.97 29.14
N ALA A 516 -12.61 4.44 28.44
CA ALA A 516 -13.46 3.60 27.59
C ALA A 516 -13.02 3.62 26.13
N ASP A 517 -12.11 4.51 25.77
CA ASP A 517 -11.65 4.72 24.42
C ASP A 517 -10.55 3.72 24.03
N ILE A 518 -10.46 3.45 22.76
CA ILE A 518 -9.36 2.66 22.18
C ILE A 518 -8.43 3.56 21.37
N LEU A 519 -7.22 3.09 21.12
CA LEU A 519 -6.28 3.74 20.21
C LEU A 519 -6.80 3.70 18.77
N ASP A 520 -6.53 4.75 18.03
CA ASP A 520 -6.64 4.81 16.57
C ASP A 520 -5.87 3.63 15.94
N THR A 521 -6.42 3.01 14.90
CA THR A 521 -5.76 1.92 14.18
C THR A 521 -4.36 2.34 13.69
N TRP A 522 -4.19 3.60 13.26
CA TRP A 522 -2.89 4.10 12.84
C TRP A 522 -1.91 4.26 14.00
N ALA A 523 -2.37 4.47 15.23
CA ALA A 523 -1.49 4.50 16.40
C ALA A 523 -0.91 3.11 16.72
N THR A 524 -1.65 2.04 16.43
CA THR A 524 -1.20 0.65 16.59
C THR A 524 -0.38 0.22 15.38
N SER A 525 -0.90 0.40 14.16
CA SER A 525 -0.22 0.00 12.92
C SER A 525 1.09 0.77 12.69
N SER A 526 1.23 1.98 13.26
CA SER A 526 2.49 2.74 13.22
C SER A 526 3.64 2.07 13.95
N LEU A 527 3.34 1.12 14.84
CA LEU A 527 4.31 0.39 15.65
C LEU A 527 4.70 -0.98 15.04
N THR A 528 4.37 -1.24 13.77
CA THR A 528 4.75 -2.50 13.12
C THR A 528 6.24 -2.82 13.25
N PRO A 529 7.20 -1.88 13.09
CA PRO A 529 8.61 -2.18 13.31
C PRO A 529 8.91 -2.64 14.75
N GLN A 530 8.25 -2.06 15.75
CA GLN A 530 8.42 -2.42 17.16
C GLN A 530 7.72 -3.75 17.49
N ILE A 531 6.53 -3.96 16.95
CA ILE A 531 5.72 -5.17 17.20
C ILE A 531 6.45 -6.40 16.64
N VAL A 532 6.72 -6.42 15.36
CA VAL A 532 7.29 -7.60 14.70
C VAL A 532 8.80 -7.74 14.96
N GLY A 533 9.48 -6.62 15.20
CA GLY A 533 10.90 -6.60 15.58
C GLY A 533 11.17 -7.06 17.01
N GLY A 534 10.12 -7.19 17.85
CA GLY A 534 10.26 -7.67 19.22
C GLY A 534 10.72 -6.62 20.25
N TRP A 535 10.48 -5.32 19.97
CA TRP A 535 10.83 -4.24 20.90
C TRP A 535 10.30 -4.54 22.32
N SER A 536 11.18 -4.40 23.31
CA SER A 536 10.94 -4.72 24.73
C SER A 536 10.64 -6.19 25.08
N ARG A 537 10.65 -7.11 24.11
CA ARG A 537 10.38 -8.54 24.30
C ARG A 537 11.54 -9.42 23.83
N ASP A 538 12.20 -9.05 22.75
CA ASP A 538 13.36 -9.74 22.17
C ASP A 538 14.35 -8.67 21.65
N GLU A 539 15.23 -8.21 22.55
CA GLU A 539 16.21 -7.17 22.23
C GLU A 539 17.24 -7.62 21.18
N ASP A 540 17.55 -8.93 21.14
CA ASP A 540 18.49 -9.48 20.17
C ASP A 540 17.89 -9.44 18.75
N LEU A 541 16.64 -9.87 18.59
CA LEU A 541 15.93 -9.74 17.33
C LEU A 541 15.78 -8.26 16.93
N PHE A 542 15.35 -7.40 17.88
CA PHE A 542 15.14 -5.99 17.58
C PHE A 542 16.43 -5.32 17.08
N ALA A 543 17.56 -5.59 17.70
CA ALA A 543 18.86 -5.07 17.26
C ALA A 543 19.27 -5.58 15.85
N LYS A 544 18.81 -6.77 15.45
CA LYS A 544 19.08 -7.35 14.14
C LYS A 544 18.18 -6.81 13.02
N VAL A 545 16.96 -6.38 13.33
CA VAL A 545 15.99 -5.97 12.31
C VAL A 545 15.71 -4.47 12.26
N PHE A 546 15.88 -3.74 13.38
CA PHE A 546 15.64 -2.30 13.47
C PHE A 546 16.94 -1.47 13.34
N PRO A 547 16.96 -0.32 12.62
CA PRO A 547 15.95 0.14 11.67
C PRO A 547 15.77 -0.86 10.52
N PHE A 548 14.54 -1.05 10.06
CA PHE A 548 14.27 -1.95 8.96
C PHE A 548 14.96 -1.51 7.68
N ASP A 549 15.24 -2.44 6.76
CA ASP A 549 15.86 -2.08 5.50
C ASP A 549 14.85 -1.53 4.50
N LEU A 550 13.61 -2.05 4.48
CA LEU A 550 12.61 -1.66 3.50
C LEU A 550 11.23 -1.44 4.10
N ARG A 551 10.59 -0.32 3.70
CA ARG A 551 9.18 -0.01 3.87
C ARG A 551 8.48 0.04 2.52
N PRO A 552 7.82 -1.03 2.08
CA PRO A 552 6.99 -1.00 0.87
C PRO A 552 5.57 -0.55 1.22
N GLN A 553 4.96 0.32 0.41
CA GLN A 553 3.56 0.75 0.58
C GLN A 553 3.02 1.50 -0.63
N GLY A 554 1.68 1.68 -0.69
CA GLY A 554 1.04 2.62 -1.58
C GLY A 554 1.27 4.08 -1.16
N HIS A 555 1.20 5.00 -2.14
CA HIS A 555 1.43 6.43 -1.85
C HIS A 555 0.27 7.10 -1.08
N ASP A 556 -0.91 6.49 -1.04
CA ASP A 556 -2.09 6.97 -0.32
C ASP A 556 -1.95 6.88 1.21
N ILE A 557 -1.15 5.95 1.71
CA ILE A 557 -0.90 5.80 3.15
C ILE A 557 0.40 6.46 3.65
N ILE A 558 1.03 7.35 2.85
CA ILE A 558 2.17 8.15 3.30
C ILE A 558 1.77 9.07 4.46
N ARG A 559 0.59 9.69 4.38
CA ARG A 559 0.07 10.61 5.40
C ARG A 559 -0.40 9.92 6.69
N THR A 560 -0.67 8.63 6.62
CA THR A 560 -1.14 7.81 7.74
C THR A 560 -0.03 6.90 8.23
N TRP A 561 0.11 5.69 7.68
CA TRP A 561 1.00 4.67 8.20
C TRP A 561 2.48 5.09 8.19
N LEU A 562 3.03 5.61 7.06
CA LEU A 562 4.45 5.99 6.99
C LEU A 562 4.76 7.13 7.96
N PHE A 563 3.97 8.21 7.92
CA PHE A 563 4.19 9.38 8.79
C PHE A 563 4.05 9.02 10.26
N SER A 564 3.00 8.28 10.63
CA SER A 564 2.75 7.88 12.01
C SER A 564 3.87 6.99 12.57
N SER A 565 4.42 6.08 11.75
CA SER A 565 5.55 5.25 12.17
C SER A 565 6.83 6.08 12.37
N VAL A 566 7.06 7.10 11.54
CA VAL A 566 8.20 8.02 11.75
C VAL A 566 8.03 8.81 13.05
N VAL A 567 6.79 9.26 13.36
CA VAL A 567 6.49 9.94 14.64
C VAL A 567 6.80 9.04 15.83
N GLN A 568 6.35 7.78 15.80
CA GLN A 568 6.57 6.82 16.89
C GLN A 568 8.04 6.44 17.03
N ALA A 569 8.74 6.15 15.93
CA ALA A 569 10.15 5.80 15.98
C ALA A 569 11.04 7.00 16.43
N ASP A 570 10.69 8.22 16.03
CA ASP A 570 11.38 9.44 16.52
C ASP A 570 11.18 9.61 18.03
N ALA A 571 9.97 9.36 18.54
CA ALA A 571 9.66 9.50 19.96
C ALA A 571 10.29 8.39 20.82
N LEU A 572 10.29 7.14 20.36
CA LEU A 572 10.66 5.97 21.15
C LEU A 572 12.13 5.54 20.97
N GLN A 573 12.66 5.62 19.75
CA GLN A 573 14.01 5.17 19.39
C GLN A 573 14.94 6.31 18.95
N HIS A 574 14.44 7.54 18.75
CA HIS A 574 15.20 8.69 18.25
C HIS A 574 15.87 8.43 16.88
N ALA A 575 15.24 7.63 16.04
CA ALA A 575 15.76 7.17 14.75
C ALA A 575 14.66 7.14 13.68
N ALA A 576 15.07 7.10 12.40
CA ALA A 576 14.17 6.72 11.32
C ALA A 576 13.88 5.20 11.41
N PRO A 577 12.64 4.77 11.19
CA PRO A 577 12.29 3.34 11.34
C PRO A 577 12.79 2.46 10.20
N TRP A 578 13.13 3.04 9.03
CA TRP A 578 13.62 2.31 7.84
C TRP A 578 14.72 3.07 7.13
N LYS A 579 15.49 2.32 6.32
CA LYS A 579 16.49 2.90 5.40
C LYS A 579 15.87 3.30 4.06
N HIS A 580 14.98 2.45 3.53
CA HIS A 580 14.37 2.64 2.21
C HIS A 580 12.84 2.60 2.31
N ALA A 581 12.17 3.43 1.51
CA ALA A 581 10.72 3.44 1.33
C ALA A 581 10.38 3.22 -0.15
N ALA A 582 9.84 2.04 -0.49
CA ALA A 582 9.41 1.71 -1.85
C ALA A 582 7.92 2.02 -2.01
N ILE A 583 7.62 3.05 -2.79
CA ILE A 583 6.26 3.59 -2.90
C ILE A 583 5.63 3.16 -4.23
N SER A 584 4.57 2.36 -4.16
CA SER A 584 3.78 1.97 -5.33
C SER A 584 2.75 3.04 -5.71
N GLY A 585 2.38 3.07 -7.01
CA GLY A 585 1.24 3.86 -7.50
C GLY A 585 -0.11 3.17 -7.26
N TRP A 586 -1.19 3.82 -7.65
CA TRP A 586 -2.54 3.26 -7.64
C TRP A 586 -2.77 2.30 -8.81
N ILE A 587 -3.67 1.35 -8.58
CA ILE A 587 -4.27 0.61 -9.68
C ILE A 587 -5.56 1.30 -10.10
N LEU A 588 -5.62 1.61 -11.38
CA LEU A 588 -6.76 2.22 -12.04
C LEU A 588 -7.56 1.17 -12.80
N ASP A 589 -8.85 1.41 -12.99
CA ASP A 589 -9.66 0.58 -13.87
C ASP A 589 -9.22 0.73 -15.35
N PRO A 590 -9.74 -0.05 -16.29
CA PRO A 590 -9.39 0.07 -17.70
C PRO A 590 -9.65 1.46 -18.30
N ASP A 591 -10.57 2.24 -17.72
CA ASP A 591 -10.85 3.63 -18.11
C ASP A 591 -9.93 4.65 -17.41
N ARG A 592 -8.90 4.18 -16.69
CA ARG A 592 -7.95 4.98 -15.91
C ARG A 592 -8.59 5.78 -14.78
N LYS A 593 -9.66 5.26 -14.17
CA LYS A 593 -10.29 5.83 -12.98
C LYS A 593 -9.89 5.04 -11.74
N LYS A 594 -9.80 5.72 -10.60
CA LYS A 594 -9.52 5.06 -9.32
C LYS A 594 -10.60 4.00 -9.04
N MET A 595 -10.17 2.78 -8.75
CA MET A 595 -11.05 1.70 -8.31
C MET A 595 -11.57 1.98 -6.90
N SER A 596 -12.87 1.76 -6.68
CA SER A 596 -13.47 1.81 -5.35
C SER A 596 -14.68 0.89 -5.27
N LYS A 597 -14.92 0.31 -4.08
CA LYS A 597 -16.09 -0.55 -3.83
C LYS A 597 -17.41 0.20 -4.08
N SER A 598 -17.47 1.49 -3.75
CA SER A 598 -18.66 2.32 -3.95
C SER A 598 -19.01 2.55 -5.43
N LYS A 599 -18.04 2.46 -6.32
CA LYS A 599 -18.24 2.59 -7.78
C LYS A 599 -18.50 1.25 -8.47
N GLY A 600 -18.36 0.13 -7.76
CA GLY A 600 -18.57 -1.21 -8.32
C GLY A 600 -17.57 -1.65 -9.39
N ASN A 601 -16.39 -0.98 -9.48
CA ASN A 601 -15.35 -1.25 -10.47
C ASN A 601 -14.14 -2.01 -9.90
N VAL A 602 -14.30 -2.67 -8.75
CA VAL A 602 -13.26 -3.46 -8.11
C VAL A 602 -13.19 -4.85 -8.73
N VAL A 603 -11.98 -5.29 -9.07
CA VAL A 603 -11.71 -6.62 -9.62
C VAL A 603 -11.38 -7.60 -8.48
N VAL A 604 -11.98 -8.79 -8.53
CA VAL A 604 -11.79 -9.86 -7.54
C VAL A 604 -10.49 -10.61 -7.84
N PRO A 605 -9.57 -10.71 -6.87
CA PRO A 605 -8.26 -11.35 -7.06
C PRO A 605 -8.30 -12.82 -7.47
N THR A 606 -9.19 -13.62 -6.87
CA THR A 606 -9.34 -15.05 -7.15
C THR A 606 -9.59 -15.32 -8.62
N ASP A 607 -10.56 -14.62 -9.22
CA ASP A 607 -10.92 -14.81 -10.63
C ASP A 607 -9.72 -14.53 -11.55
N VAL A 608 -8.91 -13.54 -11.20
CA VAL A 608 -7.72 -13.15 -11.97
C VAL A 608 -6.62 -14.21 -11.88
N LEU A 609 -6.36 -14.74 -10.67
CA LEU A 609 -5.37 -15.80 -10.46
C LEU A 609 -5.80 -17.10 -11.14
N ASP A 610 -7.07 -17.46 -11.07
CA ASP A 610 -7.62 -18.67 -11.70
C ASP A 610 -7.58 -18.58 -13.24
N GLU A 611 -7.83 -17.40 -13.82
CA GLU A 611 -7.85 -17.22 -15.28
C GLU A 611 -6.43 -17.16 -15.87
N PHE A 612 -5.50 -16.42 -15.24
CA PHE A 612 -4.19 -16.12 -15.84
C PHE A 612 -3.04 -16.89 -15.21
N GLY A 613 -3.17 -17.37 -13.96
CA GLY A 613 -2.10 -17.95 -13.16
C GLY A 613 -1.23 -16.88 -12.48
N SER A 614 -0.56 -17.28 -11.39
CA SER A 614 0.17 -16.37 -10.53
C SER A 614 1.35 -15.68 -11.21
N ASP A 615 2.16 -16.41 -11.99
CA ASP A 615 3.28 -15.82 -12.74
C ASP A 615 2.84 -14.73 -13.70
N ALA A 616 1.66 -14.87 -14.33
CA ALA A 616 1.12 -13.88 -15.26
C ALA A 616 0.69 -12.59 -14.52
N VAL A 617 0.05 -12.73 -13.36
CA VAL A 617 -0.34 -11.60 -12.50
C VAL A 617 0.90 -10.89 -11.96
N ARG A 618 1.91 -11.64 -11.53
CA ARG A 618 3.19 -11.10 -11.06
C ARG A 618 3.93 -10.34 -12.17
N TYR A 619 3.93 -10.85 -13.39
CA TYR A 619 4.50 -10.16 -14.55
C TYR A 619 3.83 -8.80 -14.77
N TRP A 620 2.49 -8.75 -14.77
CA TRP A 620 1.76 -7.49 -14.88
C TRP A 620 2.14 -6.50 -13.77
N ALA A 621 2.16 -6.94 -12.51
CA ALA A 621 2.49 -6.10 -11.36
C ALA A 621 3.92 -5.55 -11.42
N THR A 622 4.87 -6.35 -11.90
CA THR A 622 6.30 -6.02 -11.93
C THR A 622 6.76 -5.34 -13.23
N SER A 623 5.92 -5.32 -14.27
CA SER A 623 6.16 -4.49 -15.46
C SER A 623 5.93 -3.00 -15.20
N ALA A 624 5.25 -2.66 -14.09
CA ALA A 624 5.02 -1.29 -13.66
C ALA A 624 6.13 -0.78 -12.74
N LYS A 625 6.49 0.50 -12.89
CA LYS A 625 7.51 1.15 -12.06
C LYS A 625 6.91 1.64 -10.73
N LEU A 626 7.75 1.70 -9.69
CA LEU A 626 7.40 2.38 -8.45
C LEU A 626 6.95 3.82 -8.71
N GLY A 627 5.96 4.30 -7.96
CA GLY A 627 5.44 5.65 -8.03
C GLY A 627 4.52 5.96 -9.21
N ALA A 628 4.34 5.02 -10.13
CA ALA A 628 3.49 5.20 -11.31
C ALA A 628 2.13 4.52 -11.13
N ASP A 629 1.05 5.27 -11.35
CA ASP A 629 -0.29 4.70 -11.43
C ASP A 629 -0.41 3.81 -12.66
N THR A 630 -1.00 2.63 -12.48
CA THR A 630 -1.03 1.59 -13.50
C THR A 630 -2.45 1.11 -13.72
N ALA A 631 -2.84 0.95 -14.99
CA ALA A 631 -4.14 0.39 -15.30
C ALA A 631 -4.15 -1.13 -15.07
N TYR A 632 -5.32 -1.66 -14.67
CA TYR A 632 -5.57 -3.08 -14.71
C TYR A 632 -5.64 -3.55 -16.17
N GLU A 633 -4.61 -4.25 -16.63
CA GLU A 633 -4.45 -4.61 -18.04
C GLU A 633 -4.33 -6.14 -18.24
N ILE A 634 -5.40 -6.76 -18.68
CA ILE A 634 -5.46 -8.18 -19.04
C ILE A 634 -4.42 -8.52 -20.14
N ALA A 635 -4.14 -7.58 -21.05
CA ALA A 635 -3.17 -7.78 -22.13
C ALA A 635 -1.77 -8.07 -21.57
N GLN A 636 -1.35 -7.38 -20.53
CA GLN A 636 -0.05 -7.62 -19.87
C GLN A 636 0.01 -9.00 -19.20
N MET A 637 -1.08 -9.43 -18.54
CA MET A 637 -1.15 -10.76 -17.95
C MET A 637 -1.04 -11.88 -19.01
N LYS A 638 -1.68 -11.69 -20.18
CA LYS A 638 -1.53 -12.61 -21.31
C LYS A 638 -0.11 -12.68 -21.85
N ILE A 639 0.62 -11.55 -21.85
CA ILE A 639 2.04 -11.51 -22.20
C ILE A 639 2.86 -12.32 -21.17
N GLY A 640 2.65 -12.07 -19.88
CA GLY A 640 3.33 -12.82 -18.80
C GLY A 640 3.09 -14.32 -18.86
N ARG A 641 1.82 -14.75 -19.08
CA ARG A 641 1.50 -16.17 -19.25
C ARG A 641 2.24 -16.77 -20.45
N ARG A 642 2.26 -16.06 -21.59
CA ARG A 642 2.99 -16.51 -22.78
C ARG A 642 4.50 -16.61 -22.52
N LEU A 643 5.08 -15.68 -21.78
CA LEU A 643 6.48 -15.69 -21.37
C LEU A 643 6.79 -16.93 -20.51
N ALA A 644 5.97 -17.21 -19.48
CA ALA A 644 6.13 -18.38 -18.62
C ALA A 644 6.04 -19.71 -19.43
N ILE A 645 5.06 -19.84 -20.31
CA ILE A 645 4.94 -21.01 -21.20
C ILE A 645 6.16 -21.13 -22.14
N LYS A 646 6.64 -20.01 -22.70
CA LYS A 646 7.82 -20.01 -23.57
C LYS A 646 9.05 -20.44 -22.81
N LEU A 647 9.19 -20.02 -21.53
CA LEU A 647 10.28 -20.43 -20.66
C LEU A 647 10.29 -21.95 -20.46
N LEU A 648 9.14 -22.56 -20.09
CA LEU A 648 9.02 -24.03 -19.96
C LEU A 648 9.44 -24.76 -21.26
N ASN A 649 8.92 -24.30 -22.40
CA ASN A 649 9.19 -24.95 -23.68
C ASN A 649 10.64 -24.79 -24.16
N ALA A 650 11.23 -23.63 -24.00
CA ALA A 650 12.63 -23.37 -24.32
C ALA A 650 13.56 -24.19 -23.43
N SER A 651 13.25 -24.28 -22.14
CA SER A 651 13.99 -25.08 -21.17
C SER A 651 13.93 -26.57 -21.49
N LYS A 652 12.72 -27.07 -21.83
CA LYS A 652 12.55 -28.45 -22.31
C LYS A 652 13.40 -28.72 -23.53
N PHE A 653 13.42 -27.79 -24.51
CA PHE A 653 14.25 -27.95 -25.70
C PHE A 653 15.74 -28.03 -25.33
N VAL A 654 16.24 -27.09 -24.53
CA VAL A 654 17.67 -27.04 -24.14
C VAL A 654 18.09 -28.29 -23.36
N LEU A 655 17.28 -28.73 -22.39
CA LEU A 655 17.62 -29.87 -21.53
C LEU A 655 17.54 -31.22 -22.26
N ASN A 656 16.72 -31.32 -23.31
CA ASN A 656 16.62 -32.52 -24.11
C ASN A 656 17.73 -32.65 -25.16
N LEU A 657 18.46 -31.56 -25.45
CA LEU A 657 19.61 -31.59 -26.35
C LEU A 657 20.82 -32.24 -25.63
N GLY A 658 21.26 -33.38 -26.11
CA GLY A 658 22.38 -34.11 -25.51
C GLY A 658 22.03 -34.92 -24.25
N ALA A 659 20.73 -34.99 -23.89
CA ALA A 659 20.28 -35.84 -22.80
C ALA A 659 20.38 -37.31 -23.15
N THR A 660 21.29 -38.01 -22.49
CA THR A 660 21.26 -39.47 -22.33
C THR A 660 20.78 -39.79 -20.91
N GLU A 661 20.19 -40.98 -20.69
CA GLU A 661 19.79 -41.42 -19.35
C GLU A 661 20.97 -41.22 -18.36
N ASN A 662 20.77 -40.43 -17.31
CA ASN A 662 21.75 -40.00 -16.30
C ASN A 662 22.82 -38.98 -16.76
N SER A 663 22.64 -38.26 -17.87
CA SER A 663 23.59 -37.20 -18.26
C SER A 663 23.44 -35.98 -17.34
N VAL A 664 24.57 -35.37 -16.99
CA VAL A 664 24.66 -34.10 -16.27
C VAL A 664 24.93 -32.99 -17.28
N VAL A 665 24.15 -31.96 -17.29
CA VAL A 665 24.40 -30.82 -18.18
C VAL A 665 25.61 -30.04 -17.69
N SER A 666 26.62 -29.89 -18.53
CA SER A 666 27.85 -29.16 -18.22
C SER A 666 27.69 -27.65 -18.49
N THR A 667 28.15 -26.86 -17.56
CA THR A 667 28.33 -25.41 -17.72
C THR A 667 29.81 -25.01 -17.82
N ASP A 668 30.67 -25.97 -18.20
CA ASP A 668 32.08 -25.72 -18.38
C ASP A 668 32.33 -24.83 -19.61
N LEU A 669 32.80 -23.64 -19.39
CA LEU A 669 33.04 -22.64 -20.42
C LEU A 669 34.38 -22.82 -21.14
N SER A 670 35.25 -23.74 -20.69
CA SER A 670 36.52 -23.99 -21.32
C SER A 670 36.39 -24.64 -22.73
N VAL A 671 35.19 -25.20 -23.00
CA VAL A 671 34.86 -25.82 -24.30
C VAL A 671 34.32 -24.85 -25.34
N LEU A 672 34.17 -23.58 -25.02
CA LEU A 672 33.62 -22.58 -25.92
C LEU A 672 34.56 -22.23 -27.05
N THR A 673 34.29 -22.75 -28.23
CA THR A 673 35.11 -22.54 -29.44
C THR A 673 34.42 -21.59 -30.43
N ASN A 674 33.09 -21.63 -30.53
CA ASN A 674 32.35 -20.89 -31.53
C ASN A 674 32.12 -19.40 -31.16
N PRO A 675 32.37 -18.45 -32.11
CA PRO A 675 32.18 -17.03 -31.86
C PRO A 675 30.76 -16.65 -31.49
N LEU A 676 29.73 -17.34 -32.02
CA LEU A 676 28.33 -17.04 -31.72
C LEU A 676 27.97 -17.45 -30.29
N ASP A 677 28.51 -18.58 -29.79
CA ASP A 677 28.30 -19.02 -28.41
C ASP A 677 28.98 -18.09 -27.41
N ARG A 678 30.19 -17.63 -27.75
CA ARG A 678 30.87 -16.59 -26.95
C ARG A 678 30.11 -15.26 -26.96
N ALA A 679 29.57 -14.86 -28.10
CA ALA A 679 28.81 -13.65 -28.27
C ALA A 679 27.53 -13.63 -27.38
N VAL A 680 26.73 -14.70 -27.38
CA VAL A 680 25.51 -14.80 -26.58
C VAL A 680 25.81 -14.74 -25.08
N LEU A 681 26.89 -15.39 -24.62
CA LEU A 681 27.28 -15.36 -23.22
C LEU A 681 27.86 -13.98 -22.80
N ALA A 682 28.64 -13.31 -23.65
CA ALA A 682 29.12 -11.97 -23.42
C ALA A 682 27.94 -10.97 -23.33
N GLN A 683 26.94 -11.11 -24.20
CA GLN A 683 25.71 -10.31 -24.12
C GLN A 683 24.90 -10.61 -22.84
N LEU A 684 24.77 -11.89 -22.45
CA LEU A 684 24.10 -12.28 -21.21
C LEU A 684 24.82 -11.73 -19.99
N ALA A 685 26.15 -11.69 -19.97
CA ALA A 685 26.93 -11.07 -18.91
C ALA A 685 26.58 -9.59 -18.75
N GLU A 686 26.33 -8.87 -19.84
CA GLU A 686 25.89 -7.48 -19.79
C GLU A 686 24.46 -7.36 -19.25
N VAL A 687 23.57 -8.29 -19.61
CA VAL A 687 22.21 -8.38 -19.05
C VAL A 687 22.27 -8.58 -17.52
N VAL A 688 23.12 -9.47 -17.03
CA VAL A 688 23.32 -9.68 -15.58
C VAL A 688 23.78 -8.40 -14.90
N ARG A 689 24.80 -7.72 -15.42
CA ARG A 689 25.29 -6.46 -14.83
C ARG A 689 24.21 -5.38 -14.79
N GLN A 690 23.48 -5.20 -15.88
CA GLN A 690 22.40 -4.20 -15.95
C GLN A 690 21.21 -4.53 -15.04
N SER A 691 20.80 -5.81 -14.98
CA SER A 691 19.70 -6.25 -14.11
C SER A 691 20.07 -6.12 -12.64
N THR A 692 21.31 -6.46 -12.26
CA THR A 692 21.83 -6.27 -10.90
C THR A 692 21.77 -4.79 -10.50
N LYS A 693 22.33 -3.91 -11.35
CA LYS A 693 22.29 -2.47 -11.12
C LYS A 693 20.87 -1.91 -11.03
N ALA A 694 19.94 -2.44 -11.81
CA ALA A 694 18.53 -2.04 -11.74
C ALA A 694 17.90 -2.43 -10.40
N PHE A 695 18.14 -3.64 -9.90
CA PHE A 695 17.68 -4.07 -8.58
C PHE A 695 18.30 -3.26 -7.44
N GLU A 696 19.59 -2.95 -7.49
CA GLU A 696 20.29 -2.09 -6.52
C GLU A 696 19.65 -0.69 -6.44
N ASN A 697 19.04 -0.21 -7.53
CA ASN A 697 18.29 1.04 -7.60
C ASN A 697 16.78 0.88 -7.40
N TYR A 698 16.30 -0.27 -6.96
CA TYR A 698 14.88 -0.58 -6.80
C TYR A 698 14.05 -0.47 -8.10
N ASP A 699 14.70 -0.50 -9.27
CA ASP A 699 14.05 -0.48 -10.60
C ASP A 699 13.89 -1.90 -11.17
N TYR A 700 13.16 -2.75 -10.46
CA TYR A 700 12.90 -4.14 -10.85
C TYR A 700 12.21 -4.22 -12.23
N ALA A 701 11.38 -3.23 -12.59
CA ALA A 701 10.72 -3.19 -13.90
C ALA A 701 11.73 -3.09 -15.04
N ARG A 702 12.81 -2.36 -14.84
CA ARG A 702 13.93 -2.30 -15.79
C ARG A 702 14.68 -3.62 -15.87
N ALA A 703 14.91 -4.28 -14.72
CA ALA A 703 15.55 -5.59 -14.69
C ALA A 703 14.73 -6.64 -15.47
N LEU A 704 13.41 -6.67 -15.27
CA LEU A 704 12.50 -7.52 -16.04
C LEU A 704 12.58 -7.22 -17.54
N GLN A 705 12.48 -5.96 -17.94
CA GLN A 705 12.52 -5.54 -19.34
C GLN A 705 13.81 -5.98 -20.05
N ILE A 706 14.96 -5.80 -19.39
CA ILE A 706 16.27 -6.17 -19.96
C ILE A 706 16.37 -7.70 -20.12
N THR A 707 15.97 -8.43 -19.07
CA THR A 707 16.00 -9.91 -19.07
C THR A 707 15.05 -10.47 -20.13
N GLU A 708 13.84 -9.96 -20.21
CA GLU A 708 12.85 -10.39 -21.20
C GLU A 708 13.30 -10.11 -22.63
N SER A 709 13.85 -8.93 -22.90
CA SER A 709 14.35 -8.56 -24.23
C SER A 709 15.44 -9.53 -24.70
N PHE A 710 16.39 -9.86 -23.82
CA PHE A 710 17.42 -10.85 -24.13
C PHE A 710 16.81 -12.25 -24.30
N PHE A 711 15.86 -12.66 -23.47
CA PHE A 711 15.22 -13.99 -23.55
C PHE A 711 14.53 -14.22 -24.90
N TRP A 712 13.83 -13.21 -25.42
CA TRP A 712 13.21 -13.31 -26.76
C TRP A 712 14.26 -13.43 -27.85
N GLN A 713 15.35 -12.66 -27.81
CA GLN A 713 16.45 -12.78 -28.76
C GLN A 713 17.15 -14.15 -28.66
N PHE A 714 17.38 -14.62 -27.43
CA PHE A 714 17.92 -15.95 -27.18
C PHE A 714 17.05 -17.05 -27.80
N THR A 715 15.74 -17.02 -27.60
CA THR A 715 14.82 -18.07 -28.07
C THR A 715 14.50 -17.98 -29.56
N ASP A 716 14.39 -16.79 -30.12
CA ASP A 716 13.90 -16.59 -31.49
C ASP A 716 15.05 -16.52 -32.51
N ASP A 717 16.26 -16.13 -32.08
CA ASP A 717 17.44 -16.07 -32.93
C ASP A 717 18.49 -17.15 -32.57
N TYR A 718 19.08 -17.09 -31.35
CA TYR A 718 20.17 -17.94 -30.99
C TYR A 718 19.81 -19.44 -31.07
N VAL A 719 18.73 -19.83 -30.35
CA VAL A 719 18.25 -21.23 -30.33
C VAL A 719 17.96 -21.75 -31.76
N GLU A 720 17.44 -20.89 -32.64
CA GLU A 720 17.16 -21.27 -34.02
C GLU A 720 18.43 -21.41 -34.88
N LEU A 721 19.41 -20.54 -34.65
CA LEU A 721 20.69 -20.56 -35.40
C LEU A 721 21.50 -21.82 -35.12
N ILE A 722 21.52 -22.24 -33.84
CA ILE A 722 22.48 -23.28 -33.38
C ILE A 722 21.98 -24.73 -33.49
N LYS A 723 20.74 -24.96 -33.96
CA LYS A 723 20.11 -26.30 -33.95
C LYS A 723 20.99 -27.40 -34.57
N ASP A 724 21.54 -27.18 -35.77
CA ASP A 724 22.34 -28.16 -36.45
C ASP A 724 23.60 -28.54 -35.66
N ARG A 725 24.27 -27.54 -35.05
CA ARG A 725 25.42 -27.80 -34.18
C ARG A 725 24.98 -28.53 -32.91
N ALA A 726 23.88 -28.16 -32.32
CA ALA A 726 23.36 -28.79 -31.10
C ALA A 726 22.99 -30.27 -31.32
N TYR A 727 22.53 -30.62 -32.51
CA TYR A 727 22.31 -32.04 -32.92
C TYR A 727 23.57 -32.77 -33.42
N GLY A 728 24.74 -32.14 -33.34
CA GLY A 728 26.04 -32.79 -33.68
C GLY A 728 26.41 -32.74 -35.15
N ALA A 729 25.66 -32.05 -36.03
CA ALA A 729 25.97 -32.01 -37.47
C ALA A 729 27.32 -31.35 -37.79
N ALA A 730 27.89 -30.53 -36.89
CA ALA A 730 29.16 -29.85 -37.08
C ALA A 730 30.35 -30.55 -36.32
N GLY A 731 30.12 -31.72 -35.69
CA GLY A 731 31.10 -32.46 -34.90
C GLY A 731 31.12 -32.16 -33.41
N ASP A 732 31.77 -32.98 -32.63
CA ASP A 732 31.72 -33.03 -31.16
C ASP A 732 32.16 -31.72 -30.48
N ALA A 733 33.19 -31.06 -30.99
CA ALA A 733 33.70 -29.82 -30.41
C ALA A 733 32.67 -28.67 -30.53
N GLU A 734 32.03 -28.53 -31.67
CA GLU A 734 30.99 -27.54 -31.92
C GLU A 734 29.71 -27.87 -31.12
N GLN A 735 29.40 -29.16 -30.98
CA GLN A 735 28.32 -29.61 -30.13
C GLN A 735 28.60 -29.30 -28.65
N ALA A 736 29.77 -29.59 -28.14
CA ALA A 736 30.17 -29.31 -26.77
C ALA A 736 30.08 -27.78 -26.48
N SER A 737 30.59 -26.95 -27.41
CA SER A 737 30.54 -25.49 -27.30
C SER A 737 29.10 -24.98 -27.15
N VAL A 738 28.20 -25.37 -28.05
CA VAL A 738 26.82 -24.90 -28.02
C VAL A 738 26.02 -25.42 -26.81
N LEU A 739 26.25 -26.69 -26.40
CA LEU A 739 25.56 -27.24 -25.24
C LEU A 739 25.96 -26.52 -23.93
N ALA A 740 27.24 -26.19 -23.77
CA ALA A 740 27.71 -25.39 -22.62
C ALA A 740 27.11 -23.98 -22.63
N ALA A 741 27.04 -23.32 -23.79
CA ALA A 741 26.44 -22.00 -23.92
C ALA A 741 24.93 -22.01 -23.61
N LEU A 742 24.19 -23.01 -24.09
CA LEU A 742 22.78 -23.20 -23.83
C LEU A 742 22.52 -23.45 -22.33
N ALA A 743 23.29 -24.34 -21.71
CA ALA A 743 23.14 -24.67 -20.29
C ALA A 743 23.42 -23.48 -19.40
N THR A 744 24.49 -22.73 -19.65
CA THR A 744 24.87 -21.52 -18.92
C THR A 744 23.82 -20.43 -19.11
N SER A 745 23.33 -20.26 -20.34
CA SER A 745 22.26 -19.30 -20.62
C SER A 745 20.96 -19.66 -19.87
N LEU A 746 20.56 -20.91 -19.87
CA LEU A 746 19.37 -21.38 -19.18
C LEU A 746 19.50 -21.18 -17.65
N ASP A 747 20.59 -21.59 -17.04
CA ASP A 747 20.86 -21.43 -15.61
C ASP A 747 20.78 -19.95 -15.19
N THR A 748 21.42 -19.09 -15.95
CA THR A 748 21.42 -17.63 -15.70
C THR A 748 20.02 -17.02 -15.86
N LEU A 749 19.31 -17.35 -16.93
CA LEU A 749 17.96 -16.83 -17.20
C LEU A 749 16.93 -17.28 -16.15
N LEU A 750 17.01 -18.54 -15.68
CA LEU A 750 16.14 -19.02 -14.61
C LEU A 750 16.32 -18.19 -13.34
N ARG A 751 17.57 -17.90 -12.95
CA ARG A 751 17.88 -17.09 -11.79
C ARG A 751 17.48 -15.62 -11.98
N LEU A 752 17.63 -15.05 -13.17
CA LEU A 752 17.18 -13.69 -13.49
C LEU A 752 15.66 -13.55 -13.47
N PHE A 753 14.91 -14.59 -13.91
CA PHE A 753 13.45 -14.59 -13.91
C PHE A 753 12.84 -15.04 -12.58
N ALA A 754 13.58 -15.70 -11.69
CA ALA A 754 13.07 -16.26 -10.44
C ALA A 754 12.30 -15.25 -9.56
N PRO A 755 12.71 -13.98 -9.42
CA PRO A 755 11.92 -12.99 -8.69
C PRO A 755 10.56 -12.70 -9.31
N PHE A 756 10.43 -12.78 -10.63
CA PHE A 756 9.25 -12.36 -11.40
C PHE A 756 8.27 -13.51 -11.67
N LEU A 757 8.81 -14.67 -12.06
CA LEU A 757 8.06 -15.88 -12.48
C LEU A 757 8.45 -17.07 -11.58
N PRO A 758 8.16 -16.98 -10.26
CA PRO A 758 8.67 -17.95 -9.29
C PRO A 758 8.24 -19.38 -9.56
N PHE A 759 7.04 -19.61 -10.06
CA PHE A 759 6.53 -20.97 -10.27
C PHE A 759 7.14 -21.63 -11.49
N ALA A 760 7.17 -20.94 -12.62
CA ALA A 760 7.76 -21.49 -13.85
C ALA A 760 9.26 -21.72 -13.72
N THR A 761 9.99 -20.83 -13.05
CA THR A 761 11.43 -20.96 -12.83
C THR A 761 11.76 -22.09 -11.87
N GLU A 762 11.00 -22.25 -10.79
CA GLU A 762 11.19 -23.33 -9.82
C GLU A 762 10.87 -24.69 -10.41
N GLU A 763 9.83 -24.80 -11.24
CA GLU A 763 9.48 -26.02 -11.96
C GLU A 763 10.64 -26.46 -12.84
N VAL A 764 11.15 -25.55 -13.70
CA VAL A 764 12.29 -25.85 -14.58
C VAL A 764 13.55 -26.17 -13.78
N TRP A 765 13.81 -25.45 -12.70
CA TRP A 765 14.97 -25.71 -11.85
C TRP A 765 14.98 -27.13 -11.33
N GLY A 766 13.83 -27.61 -10.85
CA GLY A 766 13.66 -28.97 -10.36
C GLY A 766 13.85 -30.08 -11.41
N TRP A 767 13.88 -29.76 -12.70
CA TRP A 767 14.15 -30.77 -13.76
C TRP A 767 15.61 -31.18 -13.84
N TRP A 768 16.55 -30.37 -13.33
CA TRP A 768 17.99 -30.62 -13.52
C TRP A 768 18.92 -30.12 -12.41
N ARG A 769 18.36 -29.45 -11.42
CA ARG A 769 19.06 -28.88 -10.25
C ARG A 769 18.45 -29.37 -8.95
N ASN A 770 19.27 -29.50 -7.92
CA ASN A 770 18.79 -29.74 -6.56
C ASN A 770 18.47 -28.43 -5.83
N GLY A 771 17.60 -28.52 -4.82
CA GLY A 771 17.16 -27.36 -4.03
C GLY A 771 16.21 -26.45 -4.79
N SER A 772 16.08 -25.21 -4.32
CA SER A 772 15.19 -24.21 -4.88
C SER A 772 15.98 -23.09 -5.59
N VAL A 773 15.47 -22.62 -6.73
CA VAL A 773 16.02 -21.45 -7.43
C VAL A 773 15.98 -20.20 -6.58
N HIS A 774 15.03 -20.13 -5.63
CA HIS A 774 14.82 -18.96 -4.79
C HIS A 774 15.84 -18.74 -3.67
N VAL A 775 16.63 -19.79 -3.37
CA VAL A 775 17.78 -19.73 -2.45
C VAL A 775 19.11 -19.95 -3.20
N ALA A 776 19.05 -20.12 -4.51
CA ALA A 776 20.24 -20.15 -5.34
C ALA A 776 20.85 -18.74 -5.44
N GLN A 777 22.17 -18.66 -5.53
CA GLN A 777 22.88 -17.39 -5.64
C GLN A 777 22.46 -16.63 -6.90
N TRP A 778 22.27 -15.30 -6.79
CA TRP A 778 22.06 -14.42 -7.93
C TRP A 778 23.18 -14.58 -8.96
N PRO A 779 22.86 -14.65 -10.27
CA PRO A 779 23.90 -14.94 -11.26
C PRO A 779 24.98 -13.86 -11.31
N LEU A 780 26.21 -14.29 -11.37
CA LEU A 780 27.34 -13.43 -11.66
C LEU A 780 27.56 -13.33 -13.17
N ALA A 781 28.01 -12.17 -13.63
CA ALA A 781 28.36 -11.98 -15.02
C ALA A 781 29.55 -12.88 -15.38
N VAL A 782 29.37 -13.78 -16.33
CA VAL A 782 30.43 -14.64 -16.80
C VAL A 782 31.50 -13.83 -17.53
N ASP A 783 32.77 -14.19 -17.33
CA ASP A 783 33.89 -13.55 -18.03
C ASP A 783 34.19 -14.30 -19.34
N VAL A 784 33.53 -13.87 -20.41
CA VAL A 784 33.67 -14.44 -21.76
C VAL A 784 33.91 -13.32 -22.75
N ASP A 785 35.04 -13.37 -23.44
CA ASP A 785 35.33 -12.47 -24.53
C ASP A 785 34.50 -12.85 -25.78
N GLY A 786 33.64 -11.96 -26.24
CA GLY A 786 32.72 -12.17 -27.37
C GLY A 786 32.16 -10.84 -27.90
N ASP A 787 31.88 -10.81 -29.20
CA ASP A 787 31.24 -9.65 -29.84
C ASP A 787 29.74 -9.63 -29.51
N THR A 788 29.31 -8.78 -28.57
CA THR A 788 27.94 -8.67 -28.10
C THR A 788 26.93 -8.25 -29.17
N THR A 789 27.40 -7.80 -30.33
CA THR A 789 26.54 -7.39 -31.47
C THR A 789 26.36 -8.50 -32.51
N LEU A 790 27.18 -9.53 -32.46
CA LEU A 790 27.19 -10.61 -33.45
C LEU A 790 25.83 -11.32 -33.56
N LEU A 791 25.21 -11.69 -32.42
CA LEU A 791 23.94 -12.39 -32.45
C LEU A 791 22.84 -11.53 -33.13
N ALA A 792 22.77 -10.23 -32.83
CA ALA A 792 21.82 -9.34 -33.46
C ALA A 792 22.06 -9.20 -34.98
N THR A 793 23.31 -9.11 -35.39
CA THR A 793 23.69 -9.05 -36.82
C THR A 793 23.28 -10.32 -37.59
N VAL A 794 23.59 -11.49 -37.04
CA VAL A 794 23.22 -12.77 -37.66
C VAL A 794 21.72 -13.02 -37.63
N GLY A 795 21.04 -12.66 -36.52
CA GLY A 795 19.58 -12.72 -36.37
C GLY A 795 18.85 -11.83 -37.38
N THR A 796 19.36 -10.61 -37.65
CA THR A 796 18.83 -9.73 -38.68
C THR A 796 18.92 -10.34 -40.08
N ALA A 797 20.05 -10.96 -40.39
CA ALA A 797 20.21 -11.64 -41.68
C ALA A 797 19.26 -12.85 -41.79
N LEU A 798 19.13 -13.66 -40.73
CA LEU A 798 18.15 -14.77 -40.69
C LEU A 798 16.71 -14.26 -40.88
N SER A 799 16.34 -13.16 -40.20
CA SER A 799 15.04 -12.55 -40.34
C SER A 799 14.76 -12.09 -41.78
N GLY A 800 15.75 -11.55 -42.48
CA GLY A 800 15.66 -11.19 -43.91
C GLY A 800 15.34 -12.37 -44.80
N VAL A 801 16.05 -13.51 -44.61
CA VAL A 801 15.76 -14.75 -45.34
C VAL A 801 14.37 -15.29 -45.01
N ARG A 802 13.97 -15.31 -43.74
CA ARG A 802 12.63 -15.74 -43.32
C ARG A 802 11.54 -14.88 -43.93
N LYS A 803 11.76 -13.57 -44.02
CA LYS A 803 10.85 -12.62 -44.68
C LYS A 803 10.69 -12.95 -46.17
N ALA A 804 11.77 -13.17 -46.88
CA ALA A 804 11.73 -13.55 -48.31
C ALA A 804 10.93 -14.84 -48.52
N LYS A 805 11.14 -15.88 -47.70
CA LYS A 805 10.33 -17.12 -47.74
C LYS A 805 8.84 -16.86 -47.48
N SER A 806 8.50 -15.98 -46.52
CA SER A 806 7.13 -15.61 -46.16
C SER A 806 6.46 -14.85 -47.31
N GLU A 807 7.15 -13.90 -47.95
CA GLU A 807 6.70 -13.16 -49.10
C GLU A 807 6.45 -14.08 -50.32
N ALA A 808 7.33 -15.07 -50.52
CA ALA A 808 7.14 -16.12 -51.53
C ALA A 808 6.05 -17.16 -51.14
N LYS A 809 5.41 -17.03 -49.95
CA LYS A 809 4.38 -17.94 -49.41
C LYS A 809 4.81 -19.41 -49.34
N VAL A 810 6.09 -19.67 -49.09
CA VAL A 810 6.62 -21.02 -48.92
C VAL A 810 6.83 -21.34 -47.43
N LYS A 811 7.02 -22.63 -47.12
CA LYS A 811 7.32 -23.06 -45.75
C LYS A 811 8.74 -22.62 -45.33
N GLN A 812 8.94 -22.28 -44.05
CA GLN A 812 10.26 -21.88 -43.57
C GLN A 812 11.35 -22.95 -43.80
N ARG A 813 11.02 -24.24 -43.87
CA ARG A 813 11.90 -25.34 -44.22
C ARG A 813 12.27 -25.45 -45.69
N THR A 814 11.67 -24.58 -46.58
CA THR A 814 12.04 -24.60 -48.00
C THR A 814 13.51 -24.24 -48.17
N GLU A 815 14.23 -25.04 -48.99
CA GLU A 815 15.67 -24.80 -49.29
C GLU A 815 15.83 -23.46 -50.04
N VAL A 816 16.83 -22.69 -49.61
CA VAL A 816 17.33 -21.52 -50.33
C VAL A 816 18.53 -21.97 -51.16
N LEU A 817 18.40 -21.94 -52.48
CA LEU A 817 19.51 -22.34 -53.35
C LEU A 817 20.64 -21.31 -53.31
N SER A 818 20.26 -20.01 -53.34
CA SER A 818 21.20 -18.90 -53.17
C SER A 818 20.53 -17.67 -52.61
N ALA A 819 21.25 -16.82 -51.89
CA ALA A 819 20.83 -15.47 -51.48
C ALA A 819 22.07 -14.58 -51.37
N THR A 820 21.85 -13.26 -51.57
CA THR A 820 22.86 -12.24 -51.38
C THR A 820 22.54 -11.44 -50.10
N ILE A 821 23.53 -11.27 -49.24
CA ILE A 821 23.42 -10.43 -48.03
C ILE A 821 24.35 -9.25 -48.21
N THR A 822 23.81 -8.06 -48.35
CA THR A 822 24.57 -6.82 -48.50
C THR A 822 24.58 -6.08 -47.15
N ALA A 823 25.78 -5.72 -46.68
CA ALA A 823 25.97 -5.01 -45.41
C ALA A 823 27.28 -4.19 -45.45
N SER A 824 27.47 -3.30 -44.48
CA SER A 824 28.75 -2.59 -44.33
C SER A 824 29.93 -3.60 -44.18
N GLU A 825 31.14 -3.13 -44.47
CA GLU A 825 32.34 -3.99 -44.35
C GLU A 825 32.53 -4.60 -42.96
N SER A 826 32.23 -3.81 -41.89
CA SER A 826 32.22 -4.23 -40.49
C SER A 826 31.22 -5.36 -40.26
N LEU A 827 29.95 -5.18 -40.66
CA LEU A 827 28.90 -6.18 -40.48
C LEU A 827 29.13 -7.41 -41.33
N THR A 828 29.70 -7.26 -42.55
CA THR A 828 30.11 -8.39 -43.39
C THR A 828 31.17 -9.23 -42.71
N THR A 829 32.12 -8.61 -42.01
CA THR A 829 33.12 -9.30 -41.20
C THR A 829 32.51 -10.06 -40.02
N GLN A 830 31.57 -9.48 -39.32
CA GLN A 830 30.80 -10.15 -38.26
C GLN A 830 30.00 -11.34 -38.80
N LEU A 831 29.29 -11.16 -39.92
CA LEU A 831 28.53 -12.23 -40.56
C LEU A 831 29.36 -13.45 -40.94
N LYS A 832 30.64 -13.26 -41.29
CA LYS A 832 31.56 -14.39 -41.58
C LYS A 832 31.73 -15.29 -40.35
N ALA A 833 31.75 -14.74 -39.13
CA ALA A 833 31.89 -15.48 -37.89
C ALA A 833 30.68 -16.37 -37.58
N GLY A 834 29.47 -15.97 -37.98
CA GLY A 834 28.21 -16.73 -37.78
C GLY A 834 27.67 -17.34 -39.06
N LEU A 835 28.42 -17.35 -40.17
CA LEU A 835 27.93 -17.77 -41.48
C LEU A 835 27.51 -19.24 -41.55
N GLY A 836 28.18 -20.10 -40.81
CA GLY A 836 27.85 -21.54 -40.73
C GLY A 836 26.46 -21.75 -40.13
N ASP A 837 26.19 -21.14 -38.97
CA ASP A 837 24.90 -21.22 -38.28
C ASP A 837 23.80 -20.54 -39.11
N LEU A 838 24.06 -19.39 -39.74
CA LEU A 838 23.12 -18.73 -40.61
C LEU A 838 22.72 -19.57 -41.82
N LYS A 839 23.67 -20.23 -42.45
CA LYS A 839 23.41 -21.17 -43.56
C LYS A 839 22.54 -22.33 -43.14
N ALA A 840 22.87 -22.97 -42.04
CA ALA A 840 22.10 -24.07 -41.46
C ALA A 840 20.66 -23.64 -41.11
N ALA A 841 20.51 -22.58 -40.32
CA ALA A 841 19.19 -22.10 -39.86
C ALA A 841 18.30 -21.58 -41.00
N SER A 842 18.90 -20.99 -42.02
CA SER A 842 18.18 -20.55 -43.21
C SER A 842 17.91 -21.68 -44.21
N ASN A 843 18.43 -22.89 -44.00
CA ASN A 843 18.43 -23.99 -44.95
C ASN A 843 18.93 -23.51 -46.33
N ALA A 844 20.08 -22.81 -46.32
CA ALA A 844 20.63 -22.19 -47.50
C ALA A 844 21.83 -23.04 -48.05
N ARG A 845 21.83 -23.28 -49.36
CA ARG A 845 22.97 -23.95 -50.00
C ARG A 845 24.12 -22.97 -50.19
N GLU A 846 23.81 -21.73 -50.64
CA GLU A 846 24.79 -20.68 -50.84
C GLU A 846 24.31 -19.35 -50.29
N LEU A 847 25.18 -18.65 -49.50
CA LEU A 847 25.00 -17.28 -49.04
C LEU A 847 26.22 -16.47 -49.47
N THR A 848 25.98 -15.46 -50.29
CA THR A 848 27.00 -14.52 -50.74
C THR A 848 26.97 -13.26 -49.90
N LEU A 849 28.10 -12.94 -49.27
CA LEU A 849 28.24 -11.70 -48.51
C LEU A 849 28.87 -10.61 -49.35
N VAL A 850 28.20 -9.47 -49.50
CA VAL A 850 28.65 -8.33 -50.31
C VAL A 850 28.80 -7.11 -49.40
N ALA A 851 29.97 -6.47 -49.47
CA ALA A 851 30.15 -5.18 -48.80
C ALA A 851 29.43 -4.07 -49.59
N GLY A 852 28.60 -3.27 -48.89
CA GLY A 852 27.84 -2.18 -49.46
C GLY A 852 27.53 -1.09 -48.43
N GLU A 853 27.02 0.02 -48.87
CA GLU A 853 26.58 1.11 -47.99
C GLU A 853 25.13 0.87 -47.53
N GLY A 854 24.78 1.28 -46.30
CA GLY A 854 23.44 1.24 -45.74
C GLY A 854 23.17 0.11 -44.75
N GLU A 855 21.88 -0.13 -44.48
CA GLU A 855 21.45 -1.20 -43.56
C GLU A 855 21.63 -2.58 -44.18
N LEU A 856 21.74 -3.61 -43.31
CA LEU A 856 21.83 -5.02 -43.77
C LEU A 856 20.55 -5.41 -44.53
N THR A 857 20.71 -5.87 -45.74
CA THR A 857 19.64 -6.35 -46.62
C THR A 857 19.90 -7.72 -47.17
N VAL A 858 18.81 -8.48 -47.42
CA VAL A 858 18.83 -9.78 -48.09
C VAL A 858 18.10 -9.63 -49.43
N SER A 859 18.80 -9.99 -50.51
CA SER A 859 18.31 -9.90 -51.87
C SER A 859 18.63 -11.20 -52.66
N ASP A 860 18.14 -11.25 -53.90
CA ASP A 860 18.39 -12.33 -54.88
C ASP A 860 18.15 -13.73 -54.32
N VAL A 861 17.08 -13.84 -53.52
CA VAL A 861 16.74 -15.12 -52.85
C VAL A 861 16.12 -16.08 -53.89
N VAL A 862 16.87 -17.13 -54.23
CA VAL A 862 16.40 -18.20 -55.10
C VAL A 862 15.98 -19.41 -54.26
N LEU A 863 14.71 -19.76 -54.32
CA LEU A 863 14.12 -20.86 -53.55
C LEU A 863 14.02 -22.13 -54.39
N ALA A 864 14.21 -23.28 -53.77
CA ALA A 864 13.96 -24.56 -54.39
C ALA A 864 12.50 -24.70 -54.81
N ALA A 865 12.26 -25.31 -55.95
CA ALA A 865 10.90 -25.62 -56.37
C ALA A 865 10.19 -26.50 -55.33
N PRO A 866 8.89 -26.29 -55.11
CA PRO A 866 8.12 -27.21 -54.26
C PRO A 866 8.26 -28.63 -54.77
N ALA A 867 8.63 -29.58 -53.91
CA ALA A 867 8.62 -30.99 -54.26
C ALA A 867 7.20 -31.35 -54.72
N GLU A 868 7.07 -31.87 -55.93
CA GLU A 868 5.79 -32.41 -56.44
C GLU A 868 5.31 -33.46 -55.43
N GLN A 869 4.18 -33.21 -54.81
CA GLN A 869 3.54 -34.27 -54.02
C GLN A 869 3.17 -35.40 -54.97
N PRO A 870 3.58 -36.66 -54.70
CA PRO A 870 3.03 -37.73 -55.50
C PRO A 870 1.54 -37.69 -55.41
N LYS A 871 0.86 -37.55 -56.53
CA LYS A 871 -0.59 -37.67 -56.60
C LYS A 871 -0.96 -39.03 -56.05
N ALA A 872 -1.68 -39.02 -54.89
CA ALA A 872 -2.24 -40.24 -54.31
C ALA A 872 -3.32 -40.82 -55.18
#